data_106fcb5fb6d14d9ac79d5b4d96f447b4
#
_entry.id   106fcb5fb6d14d9ac79d5b4d96f447b4
#
_cell.length_a   1.000
_cell.length_b   1.000
_cell.length_c   1.000
_cell.angle_alpha   90.00
_cell.angle_beta   90.00
_cell.angle_gamma   90.00
#
_symmetry.space_group_name_H-M   'P 1'
#
loop_
_entity.id
_entity.type
_entity.pdbx_description
1 polymer ?
#
loop_
_entity_poly.entity_id
_entity_poly.type
_entity_poly.pdbx_seq_one_letter_code
_entity_poly.pdbx_strand_id
1 'polypeptide(L)'
;MCVRSWMDPVAGANDILFSDDIRQMYDCVDRSQMFEALRSEELFQPCVPVYSVFYGSPSPIYFNCADGELSIEIISAAAATDGEGGADDGEDDERDIVNGDSFATVMRKVIRSAQGGQQGCVLATNGCCLPYHLSLCRTQRQFRAAEILCQADDTYMRHPRRVGVGGTEQTAADAFERLQTNRLEDCGCVSNDAKIKAICPAGGVDGIPAAILEQQEGEIQGVKVVGTFVAPDTDAGRLYERNQLCKTFASRFKVLDEVDQLRDTDKDPDVSQLFYKLLRSRNGTPYYWMRTHLPDVIVPVLNTVVLPRLRTSFEILARANGTPTEELDRAWEEVQLSVAKGGSNIGGHADVADACFVAAFLAVWPSLRDRPAYQGHALAGGDEAPPLAQPPLLVYFNKYYNSIRDRCIKLWGVYRARAKHVDFGMVNNYNLGYYRPSGLPLVSKMPPVSDLYSEQSTSPVPKQGTLAQIASHERWLRCLAACEQLDAEMDDPNGVKHRQATRFIAVSQFASGAWLDLCPDGRHSSKITSEVFATALQRRHGYYISCAKYVYDAKEAAGETVTIGMRKGDQLANGSKDIPCEHNIRHNGTMYAAANMVRARACGKLVLGDKANPQTTFHLNEGHVTDMCEIGGDLQSQRDVHYEVKVPSALTKTRQAGQGSAAHGGCCASLGHKFGFGNTLDQTLLKVLGCKERGHKSQGPLVHATGKGWVKEHKGQYYDALHVKNGIVKICLVESQGGIAPPTKRIIFNFAKEVGSPSAVDRTDYGTASGSARGFVQHHSQQLSRAAVCGDAQNINNAARNMRVAHSFMTGLNVPPPCARAF
;
A
#
# COMPACT_ATOMS: atom_id res chain seq x y z
N MET A 1 20.12 -5.09 11.55
CA MET A 1 20.45 -6.51 11.70
C MET A 1 21.91 -6.73 12.11
N CYS A 2 22.92 -6.18 11.43
CA CYS A 2 24.33 -6.37 11.81
C CYS A 2 24.63 -5.87 13.23
N VAL A 3 24.20 -4.65 13.60
CA VAL A 3 24.36 -4.15 14.98
C VAL A 3 23.56 -5.00 15.97
N ARG A 4 22.37 -5.50 15.60
CA ARG A 4 21.61 -6.42 16.46
C ARG A 4 22.37 -7.72 16.74
N SER A 5 23.13 -8.25 15.76
CA SER A 5 23.96 -9.43 15.99
C SER A 5 25.07 -9.20 17.00
N TRP A 6 25.50 -7.95 17.22
CA TRP A 6 26.47 -7.58 18.23
C TRP A 6 25.88 -7.54 19.65
N MET A 7 24.57 -7.37 19.76
CA MET A 7 23.86 -7.40 21.04
C MET A 7 23.61 -8.82 21.54
N ASP A 8 24.03 -9.82 20.79
CA ASP A 8 23.93 -11.22 21.18
C ASP A 8 24.99 -11.54 22.23
N PRO A 9 24.60 -11.91 23.47
CA PRO A 9 25.55 -12.19 24.54
C PRO A 9 26.48 -13.38 24.28
N VAL A 10 26.12 -14.29 23.38
CA VAL A 10 26.98 -15.42 22.98
C VAL A 10 28.11 -14.95 22.07
N ALA A 11 27.91 -13.89 21.31
CA ALA A 11 28.87 -13.43 20.30
C ALA A 11 29.93 -12.46 20.84
N GLY A 12 29.75 -11.91 22.03
CA GLY A 12 30.68 -10.88 22.56
C GLY A 12 30.32 -10.44 23.97
N ALA A 13 30.22 -11.40 24.88
CA ALA A 13 29.78 -11.12 26.27
C ALA A 13 30.56 -10.00 26.98
N ASN A 14 31.79 -9.74 26.57
CA ASN A 14 32.65 -8.73 27.14
C ASN A 14 32.97 -7.54 26.21
N ASP A 15 32.18 -7.39 25.15
CA ASP A 15 32.41 -6.32 24.19
C ASP A 15 31.65 -5.05 24.61
N ILE A 16 32.17 -3.90 24.21
CA ILE A 16 31.48 -2.62 24.32
C ILE A 16 31.08 -2.18 22.95
N LEU A 17 29.83 -1.79 22.80
CA LEU A 17 29.29 -1.16 21.62
C LEU A 17 29.16 0.33 21.85
N PHE A 18 29.84 1.12 21.02
CA PHE A 18 29.67 2.56 20.91
C PHE A 18 28.73 2.90 19.75
N SER A 19 27.83 3.84 19.98
CA SER A 19 27.03 4.52 18.97
C SER A 19 27.44 5.98 18.95
N ASP A 20 27.87 6.46 17.84
CA ASP A 20 28.39 7.82 17.62
C ASP A 20 27.67 8.48 16.43
N ASP A 21 27.35 9.75 16.57
CA ASP A 21 26.71 10.59 15.57
C ASP A 21 27.65 11.76 15.25
N ILE A 22 27.89 12.03 14.00
CA ILE A 22 28.73 13.15 13.58
C ILE A 22 27.91 14.42 13.62
N ARG A 23 28.44 15.44 14.28
CA ARG A 23 27.81 16.76 14.29
C ARG A 23 27.86 17.38 12.90
N GLN A 24 26.71 17.58 12.29
CA GLN A 24 26.56 18.30 11.01
C GLN A 24 27.57 17.82 9.95
N MET A 25 27.69 16.49 9.72
CA MET A 25 28.70 15.90 8.83
C MET A 25 28.78 16.62 7.49
N TYR A 26 27.64 16.89 6.87
CA TYR A 26 27.60 17.51 5.55
C TYR A 26 28.09 18.96 5.55
N ASP A 27 27.98 19.65 6.66
CA ASP A 27 28.38 21.07 6.80
C ASP A 27 29.83 21.22 7.28
N CYS A 28 30.38 20.20 7.95
CA CYS A 28 31.68 20.25 8.62
C CYS A 28 32.83 19.59 7.87
N VAL A 29 32.55 18.71 6.88
CA VAL A 29 33.64 18.04 6.13
C VAL A 29 34.53 19.06 5.44
N ASP A 30 35.84 18.95 5.69
CA ASP A 30 36.83 19.76 5.00
C ASP A 30 36.88 19.41 3.51
N ARG A 31 36.57 20.38 2.65
CA ARG A 31 36.56 20.18 1.21
C ARG A 31 37.93 19.82 0.64
N SER A 32 39.02 20.35 1.21
CA SER A 32 40.37 20.01 0.76
C SER A 32 40.65 18.55 0.95
N GLN A 33 40.28 17.99 2.09
CA GLN A 33 40.39 16.57 2.42
C GLN A 33 39.45 15.70 1.59
N MET A 34 38.23 16.18 1.31
CA MET A 34 37.33 15.53 0.37
C MET A 34 37.96 15.40 -1.04
N PHE A 35 38.58 16.46 -1.55
CA PHE A 35 39.26 16.42 -2.84
C PHE A 35 40.52 15.54 -2.81
N GLU A 36 41.26 15.53 -1.71
CA GLU A 36 42.42 14.64 -1.53
C GLU A 36 42.00 13.18 -1.56
N ALA A 37 40.92 12.84 -0.82
CA ALA A 37 40.37 11.49 -0.82
C ALA A 37 39.89 11.05 -2.21
N LEU A 38 39.20 11.94 -2.95
CA LEU A 38 38.77 11.67 -4.34
C LEU A 38 39.95 11.43 -5.28
N ARG A 39 41.07 12.14 -5.09
CA ARG A 39 42.29 11.98 -5.90
C ARG A 39 43.10 10.75 -5.52
N SER A 40 43.07 10.36 -4.26
CA SER A 40 43.83 9.19 -3.78
C SER A 40 43.22 7.85 -4.20
N GLU A 41 41.92 7.78 -4.47
CA GLU A 41 41.18 6.58 -4.84
C GLU A 41 40.96 6.52 -6.34
N GLU A 42 41.62 5.60 -7.04
CA GLU A 42 41.59 5.46 -8.52
C GLU A 42 40.17 5.42 -9.08
N LEU A 43 39.25 4.73 -8.40
CA LEU A 43 37.85 4.61 -8.79
C LEU A 43 37.11 5.97 -8.84
N PHE A 44 37.49 6.92 -7.97
CA PHE A 44 36.82 8.20 -7.83
C PHE A 44 37.55 9.35 -8.54
N GLN A 45 38.77 9.17 -9.00
CA GLN A 45 39.52 10.21 -9.74
C GLN A 45 38.75 10.82 -10.93
N PRO A 46 37.98 10.04 -11.72
CA PRO A 46 37.16 10.61 -12.81
C PRO A 46 36.07 11.56 -12.33
N CYS A 47 35.67 11.51 -11.06
CA CYS A 47 34.64 12.35 -10.48
C CYS A 47 35.19 13.73 -10.04
N VAL A 48 36.50 13.88 -9.88
CA VAL A 48 37.14 15.13 -9.40
C VAL A 48 36.72 16.37 -10.21
N PRO A 49 36.65 16.35 -11.55
CA PRO A 49 36.17 17.52 -12.31
C PRO A 49 34.74 17.92 -11.98
N VAL A 50 33.86 16.94 -11.80
CA VAL A 50 32.46 17.17 -11.44
C VAL A 50 32.37 17.83 -10.07
N TYR A 51 33.04 17.27 -9.07
CA TYR A 51 33.09 17.85 -7.73
C TYR A 51 33.73 19.25 -7.71
N SER A 52 34.73 19.52 -8.56
CA SER A 52 35.35 20.84 -8.67
C SER A 52 34.37 21.92 -9.14
N VAL A 53 33.40 21.58 -9.97
CA VAL A 53 32.35 22.51 -10.41
C VAL A 53 31.41 22.88 -9.25
N PHE A 54 31.07 21.93 -8.40
CA PHE A 54 30.09 22.16 -7.34
C PHE A 54 30.69 22.62 -6.01
N TYR A 55 31.92 22.19 -5.70
CA TYR A 55 32.54 22.36 -4.38
C TYR A 55 33.96 22.99 -4.45
N GLY A 56 34.48 23.22 -5.62
CA GLY A 56 35.86 23.76 -5.83
C GLY A 56 36.06 25.21 -5.42
N SER A 57 34.96 25.96 -5.26
CA SER A 57 34.98 27.31 -4.73
C SER A 57 33.82 27.55 -3.76
N PRO A 58 33.93 28.47 -2.81
CA PRO A 58 32.81 28.88 -1.96
C PRO A 58 31.64 29.37 -2.80
N SER A 59 30.50 28.69 -2.75
CA SER A 59 29.30 29.10 -3.49
C SER A 59 28.29 29.73 -2.55
N PRO A 60 27.91 30.99 -2.71
CA PRO A 60 26.82 31.58 -1.97
C PRO A 60 25.49 30.96 -2.44
N ILE A 61 24.68 30.52 -1.50
CA ILE A 61 23.32 30.00 -1.75
C ILE A 61 22.36 31.13 -1.39
N TYR A 62 21.58 31.57 -2.37
CA TYR A 62 20.54 32.55 -2.14
C TYR A 62 19.19 31.89 -2.06
N PHE A 63 18.47 32.14 -0.96
CA PHE A 63 17.06 31.77 -0.85
C PHE A 63 16.21 33.01 -1.16
N ASN A 64 15.39 32.92 -2.20
CA ASN A 64 14.39 33.93 -2.49
C ASN A 64 13.02 33.40 -2.02
N CYS A 65 12.54 33.95 -0.93
CA CYS A 65 11.22 33.60 -0.36
C CYS A 65 10.20 34.67 -0.77
N ALA A 66 9.94 34.80 -2.06
CA ALA A 66 8.81 35.59 -2.53
C ALA A 66 7.67 34.65 -2.94
N ASP A 67 6.51 34.83 -2.34
CA ASP A 67 5.23 34.22 -2.74
C ASP A 67 5.15 32.68 -2.74
N GLY A 68 5.87 32.02 -1.82
CA GLY A 68 5.75 30.57 -1.65
C GLY A 68 6.48 29.70 -2.67
N GLU A 69 7.20 30.29 -3.62
CA GLU A 69 8.13 29.57 -4.50
C GLU A 69 9.58 29.77 -4.03
N LEU A 70 10.24 28.65 -3.72
CA LEU A 70 11.67 28.64 -3.42
C LEU A 70 12.44 28.57 -4.74
N SER A 71 12.98 29.69 -5.21
CA SER A 71 13.98 29.69 -6.26
C SER A 71 15.38 29.72 -5.66
N ILE A 72 16.20 28.72 -6.01
CA ILE A 72 17.61 28.66 -5.60
C ILE A 72 18.46 29.18 -6.78
N GLU A 73 19.00 30.39 -6.66
CA GLU A 73 20.01 30.86 -7.57
C GLU A 73 21.39 30.57 -6.99
N ILE A 74 22.19 29.77 -7.67
CA ILE A 74 23.59 29.53 -7.36
C ILE A 74 24.42 30.58 -8.13
N ILE A 75 24.90 31.58 -7.42
CA ILE A 75 25.81 32.57 -8.01
C ILE A 75 27.24 32.26 -7.57
N SER A 76 28.10 31.92 -8.50
CA SER A 76 29.54 31.77 -8.22
C SER A 76 30.11 33.13 -7.87
N ALA A 77 30.68 33.28 -6.67
CA ALA A 77 31.42 34.47 -6.32
C ALA A 77 32.76 34.43 -7.05
N ALA A 78 32.79 34.99 -8.25
CA ALA A 78 34.06 35.39 -8.85
C ALA A 78 34.56 36.61 -8.09
N ALA A 79 35.76 36.49 -7.54
CA ALA A 79 36.57 37.55 -6.95
C ALA A 79 36.06 38.19 -5.63
N ALA A 80 36.44 37.56 -4.51
CA ALA A 80 36.83 38.37 -3.35
C ALA A 80 38.36 38.36 -3.29
N THR A 81 38.95 39.38 -3.86
CA THR A 81 40.36 39.75 -3.69
C THR A 81 40.59 40.05 -2.23
N ASP A 82 41.68 39.48 -1.75
CA ASP A 82 42.51 39.89 -0.64
C ASP A 82 42.03 41.08 0.23
N GLY A 83 41.75 40.77 1.47
CA GLY A 83 41.53 41.73 2.51
C GLY A 83 41.70 41.06 3.86
N GLU A 84 42.93 41.17 4.41
CA GLU A 84 43.27 40.80 5.77
C GLU A 84 42.37 41.49 6.80
N GLY A 85 42.05 40.78 7.84
CA GLY A 85 41.89 41.38 9.16
C GLY A 85 40.47 41.42 9.76
N GLY A 86 40.38 40.88 10.90
CA GLY A 86 39.37 41.27 11.93
C GLY A 86 38.35 40.17 12.24
N ALA A 87 38.67 39.42 13.24
CA ALA A 87 37.66 38.74 14.07
C ALA A 87 36.75 39.81 14.67
N ASP A 88 35.51 39.86 14.25
CA ASP A 88 34.50 40.67 14.93
C ASP A 88 33.34 39.71 15.29
N ASP A 89 33.19 39.54 16.61
CA ASP A 89 32.11 38.83 17.23
C ASP A 89 30.82 39.67 17.03
N GLY A 90 30.17 39.49 15.86
CA GLY A 90 28.97 40.22 15.49
C GLY A 90 27.72 39.56 16.07
N GLU A 91 27.20 40.19 17.12
CA GLU A 91 25.85 39.96 17.65
C GLU A 91 24.78 39.90 16.53
N ASP A 92 23.84 38.97 16.73
CA ASP A 92 22.63 38.82 15.89
C ASP A 92 21.78 40.11 15.91
N ASP A 93 21.95 40.97 14.94
CA ASP A 93 21.09 42.13 14.70
C ASP A 93 19.81 41.69 13.99
N GLU A 94 18.80 41.35 14.77
CA GLU A 94 17.39 41.23 14.32
C GLU A 94 16.92 42.64 13.93
N ARG A 95 17.05 43.01 12.64
CA ARG A 95 16.40 44.22 12.14
C ARG A 95 14.97 43.96 11.74
N ASP A 96 14.07 44.57 12.49
CA ASP A 96 12.64 44.67 12.18
C ASP A 96 12.41 45.18 10.75
N ILE A 97 11.60 44.43 10.00
CA ILE A 97 11.18 44.81 8.65
C ILE A 97 10.15 45.94 8.77
N VAL A 98 10.58 47.16 8.46
CA VAL A 98 9.70 48.32 8.35
C VAL A 98 8.91 48.25 7.03
N ASN A 99 7.59 48.27 7.13
CA ASN A 99 6.66 48.31 5.99
C ASN A 99 6.95 49.54 5.07
N GLY A 100 7.37 49.29 3.86
CA GLY A 100 7.44 50.35 2.84
C GLY A 100 8.47 50.20 1.77
N ASP A 101 9.38 49.24 1.81
CA ASP A 101 10.39 49.06 0.82
C ASP A 101 9.90 48.31 -0.43
N SER A 102 10.27 48.82 -1.60
CA SER A 102 9.92 48.24 -2.87
C SER A 102 10.45 46.78 -2.98
N PHE A 103 9.77 45.98 -3.77
CA PHE A 103 10.02 44.56 -4.05
C PHE A 103 11.50 44.17 -4.37
N ALA A 104 12.36 45.14 -4.60
CA ALA A 104 13.79 44.97 -4.88
C ALA A 104 14.66 44.82 -3.62
N THR A 105 14.11 45.03 -2.42
CA THR A 105 14.85 45.01 -1.15
C THR A 105 14.44 43.85 -0.25
N VAL A 106 13.74 42.82 -0.79
CA VAL A 106 13.47 41.61 -0.07
C VAL A 106 14.80 40.94 0.28
N MET A 107 15.06 40.79 1.57
CA MET A 107 16.31 40.30 2.13
C MET A 107 16.78 38.98 1.49
N ARG A 108 17.85 39.07 0.76
CA ARG A 108 18.63 37.93 0.30
C ARG A 108 19.47 37.44 1.49
N LYS A 109 19.00 36.44 2.19
CA LYS A 109 19.84 35.79 3.21
C LYS A 109 20.85 34.92 2.47
N VAL A 110 22.09 35.40 2.45
CA VAL A 110 23.20 34.67 1.81
C VAL A 110 23.76 33.70 2.83
N ILE A 111 23.54 32.40 2.61
CA ILE A 111 24.23 31.38 3.35
C ILE A 111 25.53 31.08 2.62
N ARG A 112 26.65 31.44 3.22
CA ARG A 112 27.97 31.08 2.68
C ARG A 112 28.30 29.64 3.13
N SER A 113 28.25 28.68 2.24
CA SER A 113 28.77 27.36 2.46
C SER A 113 30.23 27.31 2.06
N ALA A 114 31.11 27.62 3.00
CA ALA A 114 32.55 27.53 2.80
C ALA A 114 33.11 26.14 3.06
N GLN A 115 32.39 25.34 3.85
CA GLN A 115 32.73 23.97 4.23
C GLN A 115 31.57 23.03 3.90
N GLY A 116 31.86 21.75 3.83
CA GLY A 116 30.87 20.69 3.70
C GLY A 116 30.18 20.60 2.33
N GLY A 117 29.20 19.76 2.25
CA GLY A 117 28.33 19.50 1.11
C GLY A 117 26.90 19.94 1.38
N GLN A 118 26.19 20.34 0.36
CA GLN A 118 24.78 20.72 0.49
C GLN A 118 23.92 19.53 0.88
N GLN A 119 23.20 19.64 1.98
CA GLN A 119 22.28 18.60 2.45
C GLN A 119 21.21 18.34 1.36
N GLY A 120 21.05 17.05 0.99
CA GLY A 120 20.15 16.64 -0.10
C GLY A 120 20.80 16.57 -1.49
N CYS A 121 22.03 17.05 -1.66
CA CYS A 121 22.81 16.82 -2.87
C CYS A 121 23.38 15.40 -2.91
N VAL A 122 23.12 14.65 -3.98
CA VAL A 122 23.61 13.26 -4.14
C VAL A 122 25.15 13.20 -4.12
N LEU A 123 25.82 14.20 -4.68
CA LEU A 123 27.28 14.31 -4.68
C LEU A 123 27.84 14.58 -3.26
N ALA A 124 27.14 15.38 -2.46
CA ALA A 124 27.57 15.68 -1.09
C ALA A 124 27.73 14.42 -0.24
N THR A 125 26.74 13.53 -0.29
CA THR A 125 26.78 12.27 0.46
C THR A 125 28.02 11.44 0.11
N ASN A 126 28.28 11.22 -1.16
CA ASN A 126 29.44 10.44 -1.59
C ASN A 126 30.76 11.15 -1.28
N GLY A 127 30.84 12.48 -1.51
CA GLY A 127 32.04 13.25 -1.25
C GLY A 127 32.41 13.34 0.23
N CYS A 128 31.41 13.45 1.12
CA CYS A 128 31.64 13.49 2.55
C CYS A 128 31.94 12.09 3.14
N CYS A 129 31.31 11.04 2.61
CA CYS A 129 31.51 9.69 3.12
C CYS A 129 32.88 9.11 2.76
N LEU A 130 33.53 9.55 1.69
CA LEU A 130 34.81 8.97 1.24
C LEU A 130 35.98 9.25 2.20
N PRO A 131 36.31 10.50 2.58
CA PRO A 131 37.36 10.76 3.54
C PRO A 131 37.03 10.12 4.92
N TYR A 132 35.75 10.11 5.27
CA TYR A 132 35.30 9.44 6.48
C TYR A 132 35.54 7.93 6.43
N HIS A 133 35.26 7.27 5.31
CA HIS A 133 35.57 5.85 5.14
C HIS A 133 37.04 5.56 5.31
N LEU A 134 37.92 6.39 4.80
CA LEU A 134 39.36 6.24 4.95
C LEU A 134 39.79 6.33 6.42
N SER A 135 39.20 7.23 7.20
CA SER A 135 39.43 7.33 8.65
C SER A 135 39.00 6.07 9.42
N LEU A 136 37.85 5.49 9.04
CA LEU A 136 37.37 4.20 9.60
C LEU A 136 38.34 3.07 9.27
N CYS A 137 38.80 2.98 8.04
CA CYS A 137 39.81 1.99 7.62
C CYS A 137 41.13 2.15 8.37
N ARG A 138 41.57 3.38 8.62
CA ARG A 138 42.76 3.69 9.43
C ARG A 138 42.60 3.19 10.85
N THR A 139 41.46 3.47 11.48
CA THR A 139 41.12 2.99 12.85
C THR A 139 41.11 1.46 12.90
N GLN A 140 40.45 0.81 11.91
CA GLN A 140 40.38 -0.66 11.84
C GLN A 140 41.76 -1.32 11.71
N ARG A 141 42.71 -0.69 11.00
CA ARG A 141 44.09 -1.20 10.89
C ARG A 141 44.83 -1.08 12.21
N GLN A 142 44.60 -0.03 13.01
CA GLN A 142 45.24 0.21 14.28
C GLN A 142 44.63 -0.68 15.38
N PHE A 143 43.34 -0.91 15.37
CA PHE A 143 42.56 -1.72 16.29
C PHE A 143 41.89 -2.87 15.56
N ARG A 144 42.62 -3.93 15.29
CA ARG A 144 42.14 -5.08 14.48
C ARG A 144 40.99 -5.83 15.14
N ALA A 145 40.81 -5.71 16.47
CA ALA A 145 39.70 -6.30 17.18
C ALA A 145 38.41 -5.45 17.10
N ALA A 146 38.50 -4.20 16.64
CA ALA A 146 37.32 -3.36 16.42
C ALA A 146 36.54 -3.83 15.20
N GLU A 147 35.22 -3.90 15.33
CA GLU A 147 34.30 -3.99 14.19
C GLU A 147 33.58 -2.65 14.06
N ILE A 148 33.68 -2.02 12.91
CA ILE A 148 33.09 -0.71 12.66
C ILE A 148 32.03 -0.81 11.55
N LEU A 149 30.84 -0.27 11.82
CA LEU A 149 29.77 -0.11 10.84
C LEU A 149 29.38 1.37 10.77
N CYS A 150 29.22 1.88 9.55
CA CYS A 150 28.86 3.26 9.32
C CYS A 150 27.68 3.34 8.34
N GLN A 151 26.77 4.24 8.62
CA GLN A 151 25.66 4.59 7.75
C GLN A 151 25.56 6.13 7.69
N ALA A 152 26.19 6.72 6.68
CA ALA A 152 26.35 8.17 6.58
C ALA A 152 27.02 8.76 7.85
N ASP A 153 26.32 9.56 8.61
CA ASP A 153 26.76 10.21 9.85
C ASP A 153 26.70 9.32 11.10
N ASP A 154 25.90 8.26 11.07
CA ASP A 154 25.79 7.29 12.17
C ASP A 154 26.92 6.26 12.12
N THR A 155 27.73 6.18 13.19
CA THR A 155 28.82 5.20 13.34
C THR A 155 28.62 4.31 14.54
N TYR A 156 28.87 3.05 14.36
CA TYR A 156 28.76 2.02 15.38
C TYR A 156 30.08 1.26 15.43
N MET A 157 30.69 1.21 16.62
CA MET A 157 31.94 0.48 16.84
C MET A 157 31.75 -0.53 17.97
N ARG A 158 32.09 -1.77 17.70
CA ARG A 158 32.19 -2.85 18.68
C ARG A 158 33.65 -3.17 18.94
N HIS A 159 34.04 -3.29 20.16
CA HIS A 159 35.40 -3.71 20.57
C HIS A 159 35.35 -4.51 21.87
N PRO A 160 36.12 -5.59 22.02
CA PRO A 160 36.31 -6.23 23.32
C PRO A 160 36.80 -5.23 24.36
N ARG A 161 36.35 -5.39 25.62
CA ARG A 161 36.78 -4.47 26.71
C ARG A 161 38.27 -4.30 26.75
N ARG A 162 39.03 -5.41 26.61
CA ARG A 162 40.50 -5.44 26.63
C ARG A 162 41.00 -6.53 25.69
N VAL A 163 42.04 -6.23 24.95
CA VAL A 163 42.70 -7.17 24.07
C VAL A 163 44.23 -7.00 24.21
N GLY A 164 44.94 -8.08 24.45
CA GLY A 164 46.41 -8.08 24.43
C GLY A 164 46.93 -8.19 23.01
N VAL A 165 47.67 -7.19 22.56
CA VAL A 165 48.28 -7.18 21.20
C VAL A 165 49.74 -6.84 21.35
N GLY A 166 50.64 -7.82 21.03
CA GLY A 166 52.07 -7.58 21.03
C GLY A 166 52.70 -7.14 22.38
N GLY A 167 52.08 -7.55 23.51
CA GLY A 167 52.50 -7.19 24.84
C GLY A 167 51.92 -5.86 25.40
N THR A 168 51.10 -5.18 24.59
CA THR A 168 50.34 -3.97 25.00
C THR A 168 48.88 -4.29 25.12
N GLU A 169 48.21 -3.80 26.15
CA GLU A 169 46.79 -3.94 26.32
C GLU A 169 46.05 -2.81 25.53
N GLN A 170 45.14 -3.15 24.65
CA GLN A 170 44.26 -2.23 23.95
C GLN A 170 42.87 -2.31 24.56
N THR A 171 42.29 -1.18 24.93
CA THR A 171 40.93 -1.11 25.49
C THR A 171 39.92 -0.61 24.46
N ALA A 172 38.65 -0.87 24.70
CA ALA A 172 37.55 -0.34 23.89
C ALA A 172 37.49 1.20 23.92
N ALA A 173 37.87 1.82 25.05
CA ALA A 173 37.97 3.26 25.19
C ALA A 173 39.07 3.84 24.26
N ASP A 174 40.30 3.23 24.27
CA ASP A 174 41.39 3.66 23.40
C ASP A 174 41.01 3.56 21.89
N ALA A 175 40.31 2.50 21.53
CA ALA A 175 39.85 2.31 20.16
C ALA A 175 38.82 3.40 19.76
N PHE A 176 37.93 3.77 20.65
CA PHE A 176 36.92 4.81 20.41
C PHE A 176 37.53 6.22 20.33
N GLU A 177 38.38 6.56 21.27
CA GLU A 177 39.16 7.82 21.25
C GLU A 177 39.99 7.96 19.97
N ARG A 178 40.61 6.87 19.55
CA ARG A 178 41.36 6.84 18.27
C ARG A 178 40.46 7.02 17.04
N LEU A 179 39.26 6.45 17.07
CA LEU A 179 38.26 6.67 16.01
C LEU A 179 37.94 8.16 15.86
N GLN A 180 37.67 8.83 17.01
CA GLN A 180 37.36 10.26 17.01
C GLN A 180 38.53 11.09 16.52
N THR A 181 39.76 10.77 16.99
CA THR A 181 40.98 11.45 16.56
C THR A 181 41.23 11.28 15.05
N ASN A 182 41.21 10.06 14.55
CA ASN A 182 41.42 9.82 13.11
C ASN A 182 40.39 10.54 12.23
N ARG A 183 39.15 10.59 12.70
CA ARG A 183 38.08 11.29 11.97
C ARG A 183 38.28 12.81 11.96
N LEU A 184 38.70 13.37 13.07
CA LEU A 184 39.03 14.81 13.13
C LEU A 184 40.22 15.13 12.20
N GLU A 185 41.28 14.31 12.26
CA GLU A 185 42.49 14.47 11.42
C GLU A 185 42.20 14.30 9.93
N ASP A 186 41.42 13.29 9.55
CA ASP A 186 41.26 12.85 8.15
C ASP A 186 40.11 13.55 7.43
N CYS A 187 39.13 14.12 8.12
CA CYS A 187 37.95 14.77 7.49
C CYS A 187 37.41 16.01 8.21
N GLY A 188 38.05 16.44 9.29
CA GLY A 188 37.60 17.62 10.05
C GLY A 188 36.30 17.44 10.82
N CYS A 189 35.76 16.21 10.89
CA CYS A 189 34.47 15.93 11.51
C CYS A 189 34.61 15.62 13.00
N VAL A 190 33.70 16.17 13.80
CA VAL A 190 33.66 15.97 15.27
C VAL A 190 32.42 15.15 15.66
N SER A 191 32.52 14.41 16.75
CA SER A 191 31.39 13.75 17.39
C SER A 191 30.35 14.73 17.90
N ASN A 192 29.11 14.34 17.88
CA ASN A 192 28.06 15.01 18.64
C ASN A 192 28.03 14.41 20.05
N ASP A 193 28.83 14.97 20.95
CA ASP A 193 29.01 14.41 22.29
C ASP A 193 27.68 14.10 22.98
N ALA A 194 26.68 14.96 22.83
CA ALA A 194 25.36 14.75 23.42
C ALA A 194 24.62 13.49 22.90
N LYS A 195 25.06 12.91 21.79
CA LYS A 195 24.44 11.71 21.19
C LYS A 195 25.29 10.44 21.31
N ILE A 196 26.53 10.54 21.77
CA ILE A 196 27.36 9.36 22.00
C ILE A 196 26.71 8.48 23.05
N LYS A 197 26.59 7.18 22.76
CA LYS A 197 26.11 6.16 23.69
C LYS A 197 27.03 4.96 23.69
N ALA A 198 27.22 4.35 24.86
CA ALA A 198 27.98 3.10 24.99
C ALA A 198 27.19 2.08 25.80
N ILE A 199 27.20 0.83 25.36
CA ILE A 199 26.50 -0.26 26.03
C ILE A 199 27.39 -1.53 26.05
N CYS A 200 27.37 -2.23 27.18
CA CYS A 200 27.86 -3.60 27.23
C CYS A 200 26.67 -4.58 27.15
N PRO A 201 26.56 -5.39 26.12
CA PRO A 201 25.45 -6.34 25.97
C PRO A 201 25.32 -7.36 27.09
N ALA A 202 26.45 -7.70 27.75
CA ALA A 202 26.49 -8.57 28.93
C ALA A 202 26.11 -7.87 30.24
N GLY A 203 25.86 -6.57 30.21
CA GLY A 203 25.61 -5.73 31.38
C GLY A 203 26.88 -5.16 32.00
N GLY A 204 26.68 -4.15 32.86
CA GLY A 204 27.72 -3.45 33.56
C GLY A 204 28.35 -2.29 32.80
N VAL A 205 29.06 -1.45 33.48
CA VAL A 205 29.63 -0.20 32.97
C VAL A 205 31.16 -0.21 32.85
N ASP A 206 31.78 -1.31 33.26
CA ASP A 206 33.23 -1.44 33.28
C ASP A 206 33.82 -1.36 31.85
N GLY A 207 34.82 -0.48 31.67
CA GLY A 207 35.46 -0.22 30.37
C GLY A 207 34.72 0.81 29.49
N ILE A 208 33.59 1.37 29.91
CA ILE A 208 32.97 2.52 29.27
C ILE A 208 33.61 3.80 29.84
N PRO A 209 34.02 4.77 29.00
CA PRO A 209 34.58 6.04 29.48
C PRO A 209 33.64 6.78 30.45
N ALA A 210 34.19 7.30 31.54
CA ALA A 210 33.41 7.98 32.57
C ALA A 210 32.57 9.15 32.03
N ALA A 211 33.11 9.93 31.10
CA ALA A 211 32.40 11.03 30.45
C ALA A 211 31.14 10.56 29.70
N ILE A 212 31.19 9.41 29.02
CA ILE A 212 30.02 8.83 28.34
C ILE A 212 28.99 8.34 29.36
N LEU A 213 29.44 7.70 30.48
CA LEU A 213 28.55 7.24 31.52
C LEU A 213 27.83 8.39 32.22
N GLU A 214 28.53 9.48 32.49
CA GLU A 214 27.94 10.69 33.08
C GLU A 214 26.89 11.28 32.16
N GLN A 215 27.20 11.44 30.89
CA GLN A 215 26.33 12.00 29.87
C GLN A 215 25.08 11.12 29.58
N GLN A 216 25.21 9.80 29.63
CA GLN A 216 24.06 8.89 29.40
C GLN A 216 23.32 8.51 30.70
N GLU A 217 23.66 9.13 31.82
CA GLU A 217 23.06 8.89 33.17
C GLU A 217 23.22 7.43 33.65
N GLY A 218 24.40 6.84 33.39
CA GLY A 218 24.74 5.49 33.83
C GLY A 218 24.54 4.40 32.78
N GLU A 219 24.18 3.19 33.23
CA GLU A 219 23.97 2.04 32.35
C GLU A 219 22.68 2.19 31.54
N ILE A 220 22.77 2.03 30.24
CA ILE A 220 21.61 2.08 29.33
C ILE A 220 21.18 0.68 28.87
N GLN A 221 19.88 0.53 28.59
CA GLN A 221 19.27 -0.74 28.22
C GLN A 221 19.33 -1.01 26.70
N GLY A 222 19.72 -0.02 25.90
CA GLY A 222 19.81 -0.15 24.44
C GLY A 222 20.22 1.15 23.79
N VAL A 223 20.51 1.07 22.50
CA VAL A 223 20.96 2.21 21.68
C VAL A 223 20.04 2.43 20.48
N LYS A 224 20.00 3.65 19.98
CA LYS A 224 19.34 3.98 18.71
C LYS A 224 20.32 3.75 17.57
N VAL A 225 19.88 3.01 16.54
CA VAL A 225 20.71 2.62 15.40
C VAL A 225 19.94 2.96 14.13
N VAL A 226 20.42 3.94 13.34
CA VAL A 226 19.79 4.36 12.07
C VAL A 226 18.26 4.53 12.22
N GLY A 227 17.84 5.25 13.26
CA GLY A 227 16.41 5.50 13.52
C GLY A 227 15.61 4.31 14.10
N THR A 228 16.23 3.17 14.35
CA THR A 228 15.65 2.03 15.08
C THR A 228 16.26 1.86 16.47
N PHE A 229 15.71 0.97 17.29
CA PHE A 229 16.20 0.70 18.63
C PHE A 229 16.73 -0.71 18.73
N VAL A 230 17.89 -0.89 19.32
CA VAL A 230 18.54 -2.19 19.46
C VAL A 230 19.01 -2.36 20.90
N ALA A 231 18.65 -3.47 21.50
CA ALA A 231 19.01 -3.83 22.87
C ALA A 231 19.45 -5.29 22.95
N PRO A 232 20.13 -5.70 24.02
CA PRO A 232 20.43 -7.10 24.30
C PRO A 232 19.14 -7.95 24.34
N ASP A 233 19.24 -9.21 23.93
CA ASP A 233 18.11 -10.12 23.91
C ASP A 233 17.75 -10.64 25.32
N THR A 234 17.38 -9.71 26.17
CA THR A 234 16.90 -9.92 27.54
C THR A 234 15.48 -9.34 27.68
N ASP A 235 14.77 -9.71 28.72
CA ASP A 235 13.44 -9.15 28.97
C ASP A 235 13.49 -7.63 29.17
N ALA A 236 14.51 -7.11 29.83
CA ALA A 236 14.73 -5.67 30.01
C ALA A 236 15.02 -4.97 28.66
N GLY A 237 15.86 -5.56 27.83
CA GLY A 237 16.17 -5.04 26.50
C GLY A 237 14.94 -5.04 25.57
N ARG A 238 14.17 -6.12 25.55
CA ARG A 238 12.92 -6.20 24.79
C ARG A 238 11.87 -5.19 25.27
N LEU A 239 11.79 -4.98 26.59
CA LEU A 239 10.90 -3.96 27.17
C LEU A 239 11.36 -2.55 26.78
N TYR A 240 12.64 -2.27 26.80
CA TYR A 240 13.21 -1.01 26.31
C TYR A 240 12.80 -0.77 24.84
N GLU A 241 13.04 -1.72 23.94
CA GLU A 241 12.68 -1.59 22.53
C GLU A 241 11.17 -1.31 22.35
N ARG A 242 10.30 -2.06 23.05
CA ARG A 242 8.85 -1.85 23.02
C ARG A 242 8.46 -0.44 23.46
N ASN A 243 9.04 0.04 24.57
CA ASN A 243 8.74 1.37 25.07
C ASN A 243 9.16 2.48 24.11
N GLN A 244 10.32 2.35 23.46
CA GLN A 244 10.79 3.32 22.47
C GLN A 244 9.92 3.28 21.20
N LEU A 245 9.51 2.11 20.76
CA LEU A 245 8.60 1.95 19.64
C LEU A 245 7.23 2.56 19.93
N CYS A 246 6.68 2.34 21.13
CA CYS A 246 5.41 2.95 21.55
C CYS A 246 5.49 4.49 21.48
N LYS A 247 6.54 5.10 22.04
CA LYS A 247 6.76 6.56 21.98
C LYS A 247 6.86 7.04 20.51
N THR A 248 7.62 6.32 19.71
CA THR A 248 7.85 6.67 18.30
C THR A 248 6.56 6.60 17.48
N PHE A 249 5.77 5.53 17.64
CA PHE A 249 4.51 5.41 16.92
C PHE A 249 3.47 6.41 17.41
N ALA A 250 3.34 6.62 18.71
CA ALA A 250 2.44 7.64 19.25
C ALA A 250 2.73 9.02 18.64
N SER A 251 4.01 9.42 18.59
CA SER A 251 4.40 10.68 17.94
C SER A 251 4.11 10.70 16.44
N ARG A 252 4.43 9.62 15.70
CA ARG A 252 4.24 9.54 14.24
C ARG A 252 2.78 9.54 13.83
N PHE A 253 1.88 9.02 14.66
CA PHE A 253 0.45 8.94 14.38
C PHE A 253 -0.35 10.13 14.93
N LYS A 254 0.28 11.06 15.67
CA LYS A 254 -0.38 12.25 16.23
C LYS A 254 -1.10 13.09 15.16
N VAL A 255 -0.55 13.17 13.94
CA VAL A 255 -1.20 13.88 12.82
C VAL A 255 -2.60 13.36 12.50
N LEU A 256 -2.90 12.09 12.81
CA LEU A 256 -4.25 11.56 12.61
C LEU A 256 -5.25 12.14 13.61
N ASP A 257 -4.81 12.50 14.84
CA ASP A 257 -5.66 13.14 15.84
C ASP A 257 -6.08 14.54 15.35
N GLU A 258 -5.15 15.28 14.79
CA GLU A 258 -5.41 16.61 14.23
C GLU A 258 -6.40 16.56 13.06
N VAL A 259 -6.23 15.58 12.17
CA VAL A 259 -7.14 15.41 11.02
C VAL A 259 -8.52 14.90 11.45
N ASP A 260 -8.59 13.99 12.43
CA ASP A 260 -9.88 13.53 12.97
C ASP A 260 -10.67 14.69 13.59
N GLN A 261 -10.00 15.62 14.27
CA GLN A 261 -10.62 16.84 14.81
C GLN A 261 -11.10 17.80 13.72
N LEU A 262 -10.36 17.98 12.64
CA LEU A 262 -10.75 18.84 11.51
C LEU A 262 -12.02 18.33 10.81
N ARG A 263 -12.29 17.04 10.83
CA ARG A 263 -13.46 16.43 10.19
C ARG A 263 -14.78 16.72 10.91
N ASP A 264 -14.75 17.04 12.19
CA ASP A 264 -15.93 17.47 12.95
C ASP A 264 -16.43 18.87 12.54
N THR A 265 -15.65 19.58 11.76
CA THR A 265 -16.07 20.86 11.20
C THR A 265 -16.59 20.63 9.77
N ASP A 266 -17.89 20.57 9.57
CA ASP A 266 -18.63 20.33 8.31
C ASP A 266 -18.27 21.23 7.10
N LYS A 267 -17.12 21.85 7.07
CA LYS A 267 -16.82 22.93 6.15
C LYS A 267 -16.19 22.54 4.82
N ASP A 268 -15.68 21.29 4.69
CA ASP A 268 -15.07 20.87 3.42
C ASP A 268 -15.52 19.45 3.01
N PRO A 269 -16.41 19.34 2.00
CA PRO A 269 -16.93 18.05 1.54
C PRO A 269 -15.88 17.15 0.85
N ASP A 270 -14.73 17.66 0.50
CA ASP A 270 -13.74 16.95 -0.34
C ASP A 270 -12.58 16.31 0.45
N VAL A 271 -12.56 16.41 1.78
CA VAL A 271 -11.42 15.97 2.63
C VAL A 271 -11.29 14.46 2.74
N SER A 272 -12.38 13.69 2.66
CA SER A 272 -12.36 12.23 2.92
C SER A 272 -11.41 11.46 2.02
N GLN A 273 -11.31 11.82 0.74
CA GLN A 273 -10.41 11.15 -0.21
C GLN A 273 -8.94 11.45 0.10
N LEU A 274 -8.62 12.70 0.47
CA LEU A 274 -7.27 13.08 0.92
C LEU A 274 -6.90 12.38 2.23
N PHE A 275 -7.84 12.31 3.17
CA PHE A 275 -7.65 11.63 4.43
C PHE A 275 -7.36 10.14 4.26
N TYR A 276 -8.06 9.46 3.35
CA TYR A 276 -7.73 8.09 2.98
C TYR A 276 -6.29 7.94 2.47
N LYS A 277 -5.82 8.89 1.64
CA LYS A 277 -4.42 8.90 1.17
C LYS A 277 -3.42 9.09 2.32
N LEU A 278 -3.74 9.97 3.25
CA LEU A 278 -2.93 10.16 4.47
C LEU A 278 -2.86 8.87 5.29
N LEU A 279 -4.01 8.22 5.55
CA LEU A 279 -4.04 6.94 6.25
C LEU A 279 -3.18 5.88 5.55
N ARG A 280 -3.28 5.76 4.23
CA ARG A 280 -2.43 4.84 3.47
C ARG A 280 -0.95 5.18 3.55
N SER A 281 -0.60 6.46 3.54
CA SER A 281 0.78 6.90 3.74
C SER A 281 1.28 6.51 5.12
N ARG A 282 0.50 6.78 6.17
CA ARG A 282 0.85 6.40 7.56
C ARG A 282 0.89 4.88 7.75
N ASN A 283 0.08 4.14 7.02
CA ASN A 283 0.15 2.68 7.01
C ASN A 283 1.51 2.13 6.56
N GLY A 284 2.29 2.88 5.80
CA GLY A 284 3.66 2.51 5.43
C GLY A 284 4.69 2.65 6.55
N THR A 285 4.38 3.45 7.58
CA THR A 285 5.31 3.83 8.64
C THR A 285 5.93 2.64 9.40
N PRO A 286 5.21 1.60 9.82
CA PRO A 286 5.77 0.51 10.63
C PRO A 286 6.74 -0.42 9.89
N TYR A 287 6.71 -0.48 8.56
CA TYR A 287 7.49 -1.47 7.80
C TYR A 287 8.99 -1.41 8.02
N TYR A 288 9.53 -0.22 8.27
CA TYR A 288 10.95 -0.06 8.60
C TYR A 288 11.30 -0.81 9.88
N TRP A 289 10.54 -0.60 10.95
CA TRP A 289 10.78 -1.24 12.25
C TRP A 289 10.47 -2.74 12.23
N MET A 290 9.49 -3.20 11.43
CA MET A 290 9.21 -4.62 11.25
C MET A 290 10.37 -5.39 10.60
N ARG A 291 11.23 -4.72 9.84
CA ARG A 291 12.46 -5.30 9.27
C ARG A 291 13.61 -5.34 10.27
N THR A 292 13.59 -4.51 11.27
CA THR A 292 14.73 -4.29 12.16
C THR A 292 14.51 -4.87 13.56
N HIS A 293 13.28 -5.08 13.99
CA HIS A 293 12.94 -5.67 15.27
C HIS A 293 12.44 -7.10 15.15
N LEU A 294 12.62 -7.88 16.21
CA LEU A 294 12.04 -9.21 16.31
C LEU A 294 10.50 -9.11 16.29
N PRO A 295 9.78 -10.01 15.58
CA PRO A 295 8.33 -10.04 15.62
C PRO A 295 7.76 -10.09 17.04
N ASP A 296 8.36 -10.84 17.97
CA ASP A 296 7.94 -10.92 19.38
C ASP A 296 8.05 -9.57 20.13
N VAL A 297 8.86 -8.64 19.63
CA VAL A 297 8.98 -7.28 20.17
C VAL A 297 7.98 -6.34 19.55
N ILE A 298 7.88 -6.33 18.18
CA ILE A 298 7.11 -5.30 17.49
C ILE A 298 5.61 -5.62 17.40
N VAL A 299 5.21 -6.89 17.27
CA VAL A 299 3.79 -7.26 17.13
C VAL A 299 2.93 -6.78 18.29
N PRO A 300 3.34 -6.92 19.58
CA PRO A 300 2.58 -6.34 20.69
C PRO A 300 2.36 -4.83 20.54
N VAL A 301 3.38 -4.09 20.11
CA VAL A 301 3.28 -2.63 19.90
C VAL A 301 2.35 -2.29 18.74
N LEU A 302 2.42 -3.04 17.63
CA LEU A 302 1.50 -2.88 16.52
C LEU A 302 0.05 -3.07 16.95
N ASN A 303 -0.22 -4.12 17.75
CA ASN A 303 -1.57 -4.44 18.21
C ASN A 303 -2.12 -3.44 19.23
N THR A 304 -1.26 -2.84 20.07
CA THR A 304 -1.72 -1.94 21.13
C THR A 304 -1.71 -0.46 20.74
N VAL A 305 -0.84 -0.04 19.83
CA VAL A 305 -0.68 1.38 19.48
C VAL A 305 -1.10 1.67 18.04
N VAL A 306 -0.59 0.90 17.07
CA VAL A 306 -0.72 1.23 15.65
C VAL A 306 -2.09 0.84 15.09
N LEU A 307 -2.45 -0.43 15.27
CA LEU A 307 -3.70 -0.96 14.67
C LEU A 307 -4.96 -0.32 15.25
N PRO A 308 -5.09 -0.11 16.58
CA PRO A 308 -6.24 0.58 17.14
C PRO A 308 -6.37 2.01 16.59
N ARG A 309 -5.25 2.72 16.47
CA ARG A 309 -5.27 4.09 15.97
C ARG A 309 -5.69 4.18 14.51
N LEU A 310 -5.15 3.31 13.65
CA LEU A 310 -5.54 3.22 12.24
C LEU A 310 -7.01 2.82 12.09
N ARG A 311 -7.48 1.90 12.94
CA ARG A 311 -8.88 1.44 12.97
C ARG A 311 -9.81 2.59 13.28
N THR A 312 -9.57 3.32 14.37
CA THR A 312 -10.39 4.46 14.76
C THR A 312 -10.50 5.49 13.64
N SER A 313 -9.38 5.90 13.06
CA SER A 313 -9.38 6.84 11.95
C SER A 313 -10.12 6.32 10.71
N PHE A 314 -10.01 5.02 10.42
CA PHE A 314 -10.71 4.43 9.28
C PHE A 314 -12.22 4.32 9.52
N GLU A 315 -12.65 3.95 10.72
CA GLU A 315 -14.08 3.88 11.09
C GLU A 315 -14.73 5.27 11.06
N ILE A 316 -14.01 6.32 11.50
CA ILE A 316 -14.43 7.72 11.34
C ILE A 316 -14.56 8.05 9.85
N LEU A 317 -13.55 7.71 9.02
CA LEU A 317 -13.58 7.95 7.59
C LEU A 317 -14.75 7.26 6.89
N ALA A 318 -15.04 6.03 7.26
CA ALA A 318 -16.13 5.24 6.73
C ALA A 318 -17.49 5.63 7.32
N ARG A 319 -17.54 6.54 8.30
CA ARG A 319 -18.76 6.87 9.06
C ARG A 319 -19.46 5.61 9.57
N ALA A 320 -18.69 4.72 10.19
CA ALA A 320 -19.14 3.38 10.58
C ALA A 320 -20.07 3.37 11.82
N ASN A 321 -20.46 4.54 12.32
CA ASN A 321 -21.28 4.70 13.52
C ASN A 321 -22.64 4.02 13.36
N GLY A 322 -23.04 3.31 14.42
CA GLY A 322 -24.27 2.51 14.44
C GLY A 322 -24.13 1.13 13.82
N THR A 323 -22.93 0.74 13.38
CA THR A 323 -22.60 -0.66 13.07
C THR A 323 -22.28 -1.39 14.38
N PRO A 324 -22.87 -2.58 14.64
CA PRO A 324 -22.57 -3.37 15.84
C PRO A 324 -21.09 -3.74 15.91
N THR A 325 -20.53 -3.90 17.13
CA THR A 325 -19.12 -4.17 17.36
C THR A 325 -18.63 -5.43 16.60
N GLU A 326 -19.41 -6.49 16.60
CA GLU A 326 -19.08 -7.74 15.89
C GLU A 326 -18.94 -7.52 14.37
N GLU A 327 -19.78 -6.66 13.81
CA GLU A 327 -19.72 -6.27 12.40
C GLU A 327 -18.55 -5.31 12.12
N LEU A 328 -18.23 -4.42 13.09
CA LEU A 328 -17.04 -3.57 13.01
C LEU A 328 -15.77 -4.41 12.99
N ASP A 329 -15.67 -5.42 13.86
CA ASP A 329 -14.50 -6.31 13.93
C ASP A 329 -14.33 -7.11 12.64
N ARG A 330 -15.42 -7.62 12.08
CA ARG A 330 -15.40 -8.35 10.79
C ARG A 330 -14.98 -7.45 9.65
N ALA A 331 -15.55 -6.26 9.57
CA ALA A 331 -15.22 -5.29 8.55
C ALA A 331 -13.75 -4.84 8.67
N TRP A 332 -13.25 -4.69 9.89
CA TRP A 332 -11.85 -4.36 10.14
C TRP A 332 -10.89 -5.45 9.63
N GLU A 333 -11.23 -6.72 9.78
CA GLU A 333 -10.45 -7.81 9.18
C GLU A 333 -10.36 -7.68 7.65
N GLU A 334 -11.46 -7.30 6.99
CA GLU A 334 -11.47 -7.06 5.54
C GLU A 334 -10.66 -5.81 5.14
N VAL A 335 -10.77 -4.70 5.90
CA VAL A 335 -10.06 -3.43 5.65
C VAL A 335 -8.55 -3.63 5.56
N GLN A 336 -8.01 -4.52 6.39
CA GLN A 336 -6.58 -4.82 6.47
C GLN A 336 -6.03 -5.57 5.24
N LEU A 337 -6.87 -6.16 4.42
CA LEU A 337 -6.45 -6.79 3.17
C LEU A 337 -5.95 -5.74 2.16
N SER A 338 -5.12 -6.18 1.24
CA SER A 338 -4.74 -5.34 0.09
C SER A 338 -5.98 -4.98 -0.74
N VAL A 339 -5.92 -3.84 -1.43
CA VAL A 339 -7.01 -3.38 -2.31
C VAL A 339 -7.39 -4.43 -3.34
N ALA A 340 -6.40 -5.15 -3.89
CA ALA A 340 -6.62 -6.22 -4.86
C ALA A 340 -7.34 -7.45 -4.28
N LYS A 341 -7.34 -7.61 -2.96
CA LYS A 341 -8.03 -8.69 -2.23
C LYS A 341 -9.30 -8.22 -1.51
N GLY A 342 -9.85 -7.09 -1.91
CA GLY A 342 -11.10 -6.56 -1.38
C GLY A 342 -10.93 -5.61 -0.20
N GLY A 343 -9.73 -5.43 0.33
CA GLY A 343 -9.44 -4.54 1.44
C GLY A 343 -9.24 -3.07 1.04
N SER A 344 -8.78 -2.29 2.00
CA SER A 344 -8.37 -0.90 1.85
C SER A 344 -6.87 -0.68 2.06
N ASN A 345 -6.12 -1.74 2.33
CA ASN A 345 -4.68 -1.70 2.62
C ASN A 345 -4.36 -0.76 3.80
N ILE A 346 -5.15 -0.82 4.86
CA ILE A 346 -4.94 -0.10 6.12
C ILE A 346 -4.84 -1.14 7.24
N GLY A 347 -3.74 -1.17 7.97
CA GLY A 347 -3.47 -2.21 8.98
C GLY A 347 -2.80 -3.46 8.39
N GLY A 348 -2.98 -4.61 9.04
CA GLY A 348 -2.41 -5.90 8.60
C GLY A 348 -0.92 -6.11 8.93
N HIS A 349 -0.30 -5.19 9.65
CA HIS A 349 1.13 -5.22 9.96
C HIS A 349 1.54 -6.43 10.79
N ALA A 350 0.72 -6.78 11.79
CA ALA A 350 1.01 -7.90 12.68
C ALA A 350 1.14 -9.24 11.93
N ASP A 351 0.33 -9.44 10.87
CA ASP A 351 0.34 -10.67 10.08
C ASP A 351 1.59 -10.82 9.20
N VAL A 352 2.26 -9.71 8.87
CA VAL A 352 3.40 -9.71 7.94
C VAL A 352 4.73 -9.35 8.62
N ALA A 353 4.72 -9.16 9.94
CA ALA A 353 5.92 -8.78 10.70
C ALA A 353 7.03 -9.84 10.59
N ASP A 354 6.66 -11.13 10.67
CA ASP A 354 7.56 -12.25 10.47
C ASP A 354 8.16 -12.26 9.05
N ALA A 355 7.36 -12.02 8.02
CA ALA A 355 7.81 -11.94 6.63
C ALA A 355 8.79 -10.77 6.41
N CYS A 356 8.56 -9.62 7.06
CA CYS A 356 9.45 -8.46 7.01
C CYS A 356 10.79 -8.77 7.66
N PHE A 357 10.77 -9.37 8.85
CA PHE A 357 11.98 -9.76 9.57
C PHE A 357 12.78 -10.80 8.80
N VAL A 358 12.15 -11.89 8.35
CA VAL A 358 12.78 -12.96 7.59
C VAL A 358 13.43 -12.44 6.31
N ALA A 359 12.73 -11.61 5.55
CA ALA A 359 13.27 -11.03 4.32
C ALA A 359 14.46 -10.11 4.59
N ALA A 360 14.43 -9.33 5.67
CA ALA A 360 15.54 -8.49 6.07
C ALA A 360 16.75 -9.31 6.55
N PHE A 361 16.51 -10.39 7.29
CA PHE A 361 17.57 -11.32 7.68
C PHE A 361 18.24 -11.95 6.46
N LEU A 362 17.47 -12.49 5.52
CA LEU A 362 17.99 -13.10 4.28
C LEU A 362 18.80 -12.11 3.45
N ALA A 363 18.42 -10.84 3.42
CA ALA A 363 19.16 -9.81 2.70
C ALA A 363 20.54 -9.52 3.30
N VAL A 364 20.71 -9.67 4.62
CA VAL A 364 21.99 -9.44 5.30
C VAL A 364 22.77 -10.71 5.59
N TRP A 365 22.17 -11.88 5.37
CA TRP A 365 22.80 -13.18 5.64
C TRP A 365 24.18 -13.33 5.02
N PRO A 366 24.44 -12.93 3.77
CA PRO A 366 25.79 -13.01 3.19
C PRO A 366 26.85 -12.30 4.03
N SER A 367 26.50 -11.19 4.69
CA SER A 367 27.40 -10.43 5.56
C SER A 367 27.49 -10.99 6.98
N LEU A 368 26.49 -11.74 7.43
CA LEU A 368 26.48 -12.35 8.76
C LEU A 368 27.20 -13.70 8.78
N ARG A 369 27.04 -14.54 7.76
CA ARG A 369 27.58 -15.90 7.70
C ARG A 369 29.12 -15.95 7.83
N ASP A 370 29.80 -14.90 7.34
CA ASP A 370 31.28 -14.82 7.36
C ASP A 370 31.81 -14.39 8.73
N ARG A 371 30.95 -14.04 9.68
CA ARG A 371 31.34 -13.65 11.04
C ARG A 371 31.62 -14.86 11.91
N PRO A 372 32.63 -14.82 12.81
CA PRO A 372 33.00 -15.95 13.65
C PRO A 372 31.82 -16.58 14.41
N ALA A 373 30.90 -15.77 14.94
CA ALA A 373 29.72 -16.24 15.68
C ALA A 373 28.72 -17.04 14.82
N TYR A 374 28.76 -16.91 13.51
CA TYR A 374 27.86 -17.60 12.58
C TYR A 374 28.57 -18.66 11.73
N GLN A 375 29.90 -18.66 11.74
CA GLN A 375 30.70 -19.69 11.02
C GLN A 375 30.44 -21.06 11.64
N GLY A 376 30.21 -22.05 10.81
CA GLY A 376 29.93 -23.43 11.23
C GLY A 376 28.45 -23.75 11.52
N HIS A 377 27.61 -22.78 11.78
CA HIS A 377 26.17 -23.01 12.00
C HIS A 377 25.38 -23.21 10.68
N ALA A 378 25.90 -22.68 9.60
CA ALA A 378 25.32 -22.88 8.25
C ALA A 378 25.47 -24.32 7.73
N LEU A 379 26.40 -25.09 8.31
CA LEU A 379 26.77 -26.44 7.82
C LEU A 379 26.27 -27.58 8.74
N ALA A 380 25.71 -27.26 9.91
CA ALA A 380 25.28 -28.28 10.86
C ALA A 380 23.87 -28.82 10.55
N GLY A 381 23.64 -29.21 9.31
CA GLY A 381 22.51 -30.05 8.91
C GLY A 381 22.73 -31.54 9.10
N GLY A 382 23.85 -31.94 9.70
CA GLY A 382 24.18 -33.34 9.98
C GLY A 382 24.01 -33.67 11.46
N ASP A 383 23.35 -34.75 11.74
CA ASP A 383 22.99 -35.27 13.08
C ASP A 383 24.17 -35.57 14.01
N GLU A 384 25.42 -35.25 13.67
CA GLU A 384 26.62 -35.76 14.36
C GLU A 384 27.48 -34.74 15.12
N ALA A 385 27.18 -33.44 15.09
CA ALA A 385 27.92 -32.46 15.90
C ALA A 385 27.11 -32.08 17.15
N PRO A 386 27.73 -31.97 18.36
CA PRO A 386 27.04 -31.39 19.50
C PRO A 386 26.58 -30.01 19.13
N PRO A 387 25.33 -29.65 19.47
CA PRO A 387 24.80 -28.34 19.05
C PRO A 387 25.60 -27.23 19.70
N LEU A 388 26.51 -26.63 18.94
CA LEU A 388 27.02 -25.31 19.29
C LEU A 388 25.80 -24.42 19.51
N ALA A 389 25.77 -23.70 20.62
CA ALA A 389 24.66 -22.80 20.90
C ALA A 389 24.44 -21.86 19.69
N GLN A 390 23.33 -22.02 19.02
CA GLN A 390 23.06 -21.19 17.84
C GLN A 390 22.92 -19.74 18.26
N PRO A 391 23.43 -18.78 17.47
CA PRO A 391 23.21 -17.37 17.74
C PRO A 391 21.69 -17.07 17.83
N PRO A 392 21.20 -16.35 18.85
CA PRO A 392 19.77 -16.06 19.04
C PRO A 392 19.07 -15.52 17.80
N LEU A 393 19.73 -14.65 17.04
CA LEU A 393 19.17 -14.11 15.81
C LEU A 393 18.90 -15.20 14.75
N LEU A 394 19.74 -16.22 14.67
CA LEU A 394 19.57 -17.38 13.80
C LEU A 394 18.42 -18.28 14.27
N VAL A 395 18.30 -18.48 15.60
CA VAL A 395 17.18 -19.21 16.21
C VAL A 395 15.85 -18.56 15.85
N TYR A 396 15.75 -17.22 15.97
CA TYR A 396 14.55 -16.47 15.59
C TYR A 396 14.27 -16.56 14.11
N PHE A 397 15.27 -16.43 13.26
CA PHE A 397 15.09 -16.60 11.82
C PHE A 397 14.50 -17.98 11.50
N ASN A 398 15.09 -19.05 12.03
CA ASN A 398 14.62 -20.42 11.81
C ASN A 398 13.17 -20.60 12.28
N LYS A 399 12.83 -20.09 13.47
CA LYS A 399 11.48 -20.10 14.04
C LYS A 399 10.47 -19.47 13.07
N TYR A 400 10.71 -18.23 12.64
CA TYR A 400 9.75 -17.50 11.82
C TYR A 400 9.69 -18.00 10.39
N TYR A 401 10.82 -18.35 9.79
CA TYR A 401 10.83 -18.90 8.44
C TYR A 401 10.08 -20.23 8.36
N ASN A 402 10.34 -21.17 9.29
CA ASN A 402 9.61 -22.44 9.34
C ASN A 402 8.11 -22.21 9.54
N SER A 403 7.73 -21.29 10.42
CA SER A 403 6.31 -20.92 10.61
C SER A 403 5.68 -20.45 9.30
N ILE A 404 6.34 -19.53 8.56
CA ILE A 404 5.85 -19.04 7.27
C ILE A 404 5.74 -20.18 6.24
N ARG A 405 6.72 -21.08 6.18
CA ARG A 405 6.74 -22.21 5.27
C ARG A 405 5.59 -23.18 5.56
N ASP A 406 5.35 -23.51 6.82
CA ASP A 406 4.26 -24.40 7.24
C ASP A 406 2.89 -23.79 6.93
N ARG A 407 2.73 -22.48 7.13
CA ARG A 407 1.53 -21.74 6.72
C ARG A 407 1.31 -21.84 5.21
N CYS A 408 2.36 -21.69 4.40
CA CYS A 408 2.30 -21.84 2.95
C CYS A 408 1.81 -23.26 2.56
N ILE A 409 2.34 -24.31 3.18
CA ILE A 409 1.95 -25.71 2.94
C ILE A 409 0.48 -25.92 3.27
N LYS A 410 0.03 -25.45 4.45
CA LYS A 410 -1.38 -25.53 4.89
C LYS A 410 -2.32 -24.81 3.92
N LEU A 411 -1.96 -23.62 3.47
CA LEU A 411 -2.76 -22.84 2.50
C LEU A 411 -2.95 -23.62 1.19
N TRP A 412 -1.89 -24.20 0.65
CA TRP A 412 -2.01 -25.04 -0.55
C TRP A 412 -2.93 -26.23 -0.33
N GLY A 413 -2.93 -26.83 0.88
CA GLY A 413 -3.88 -27.88 1.26
C GLY A 413 -5.33 -27.40 1.21
N VAL A 414 -5.62 -26.22 1.80
CA VAL A 414 -6.96 -25.61 1.80
C VAL A 414 -7.43 -25.29 0.38
N TYR A 415 -6.58 -24.69 -0.45
CA TYR A 415 -6.94 -24.37 -1.83
C TYR A 415 -7.19 -25.63 -2.67
N ARG A 416 -6.39 -26.69 -2.48
CA ARG A 416 -6.62 -27.99 -3.14
C ARG A 416 -7.93 -28.64 -2.69
N ALA A 417 -8.27 -28.58 -1.41
CA ALA A 417 -9.53 -29.11 -0.90
C ALA A 417 -10.73 -28.35 -1.50
N ARG A 418 -10.69 -27.02 -1.49
CA ARG A 418 -11.73 -26.19 -2.14
C ARG A 418 -11.84 -26.45 -3.64
N ALA A 419 -10.71 -26.69 -4.33
CA ALA A 419 -10.70 -26.98 -5.75
C ALA A 419 -11.32 -28.35 -6.11
N LYS A 420 -11.26 -29.35 -5.24
CA LYS A 420 -11.86 -30.68 -5.48
C LYS A 420 -13.39 -30.63 -5.59
N HIS A 421 -14.05 -29.66 -4.97
CA HIS A 421 -15.49 -29.48 -5.04
C HIS A 421 -15.95 -28.72 -6.29
N VAL A 422 -15.03 -28.39 -7.18
CA VAL A 422 -15.31 -27.64 -8.38
C VAL A 422 -15.04 -28.53 -9.58
N ASP A 423 -16.06 -28.73 -10.43
CA ASP A 423 -15.91 -29.47 -11.68
C ASP A 423 -15.00 -28.67 -12.63
N PHE A 424 -13.75 -29.11 -12.76
CA PHE A 424 -12.74 -28.48 -13.60
C PHE A 424 -12.99 -28.67 -15.12
N GLY A 425 -13.90 -29.58 -15.52
CA GLY A 425 -14.17 -29.86 -16.92
C GLY A 425 -14.72 -28.66 -17.71
N MET A 426 -15.28 -27.67 -17.01
CA MET A 426 -15.90 -26.47 -17.61
C MET A 426 -15.09 -25.19 -17.42
N VAL A 427 -13.92 -25.27 -16.83
CA VAL A 427 -13.08 -24.10 -16.53
C VAL A 427 -12.18 -23.75 -17.70
N ASN A 428 -12.75 -23.32 -18.78
CA ASN A 428 -12.00 -22.62 -19.80
C ASN A 428 -11.71 -21.18 -19.33
N ASN A 429 -10.48 -20.95 -18.84
CA ASN A 429 -9.77 -19.67 -18.78
C ASN A 429 -10.35 -18.50 -17.96
N TYR A 430 -11.52 -18.60 -17.35
CA TYR A 430 -12.09 -17.51 -16.57
C TYR A 430 -12.00 -17.77 -15.07
N ASN A 431 -11.07 -17.08 -14.41
CA ASN A 431 -10.95 -16.94 -12.94
C ASN A 431 -10.69 -18.19 -12.12
N LEU A 432 -9.64 -18.90 -12.46
CA LEU A 432 -8.94 -19.77 -11.51
C LEU A 432 -8.28 -18.98 -10.36
N GLY A 433 -8.27 -17.64 -10.41
CA GLY A 433 -7.70 -16.79 -9.35
C GLY A 433 -8.32 -16.99 -7.98
N TYR A 434 -9.61 -17.36 -7.94
CA TYR A 434 -10.31 -17.71 -6.70
C TYR A 434 -9.86 -19.06 -6.13
N TYR A 435 -9.49 -20.02 -6.97
CA TYR A 435 -9.02 -21.35 -6.60
C TYR A 435 -7.53 -21.56 -6.82
N ARG A 436 -6.92 -20.73 -7.66
CA ARG A 436 -5.47 -20.60 -7.73
C ARG A 436 -5.10 -19.30 -7.05
N PRO A 437 -4.45 -19.38 -5.89
CA PRO A 437 -4.06 -18.18 -5.16
C PRO A 437 -3.03 -17.41 -5.98
N SER A 438 -3.48 -16.36 -6.66
CA SER A 438 -2.59 -15.44 -7.38
C SER A 438 -1.62 -14.83 -6.38
N GLY A 439 -0.33 -15.01 -6.63
CA GLY A 439 0.74 -14.47 -5.77
C GLY A 439 1.15 -15.34 -4.59
N LEU A 440 0.43 -16.43 -4.28
CA LEU A 440 0.90 -17.38 -3.27
C LEU A 440 2.13 -18.14 -3.83
N PRO A 441 3.27 -18.13 -3.13
CA PRO A 441 4.45 -18.86 -3.60
C PRO A 441 4.18 -20.36 -3.65
N LEU A 442 4.73 -21.03 -4.65
CA LEU A 442 4.75 -22.50 -4.67
C LEU A 442 5.57 -23.01 -3.48
N VAL A 443 5.20 -24.16 -2.92
CA VAL A 443 5.95 -24.78 -1.81
C VAL A 443 7.41 -25.04 -2.23
N SER A 444 7.66 -25.40 -3.49
CA SER A 444 9.00 -25.56 -4.05
C SER A 444 9.83 -24.26 -4.12
N LYS A 445 9.19 -23.10 -3.97
CA LYS A 445 9.85 -21.79 -3.84
C LYS A 445 10.09 -21.37 -2.38
N MET A 446 9.76 -22.26 -1.44
CA MET A 446 9.99 -22.12 -0.02
C MET A 446 10.83 -23.34 0.44
N PRO A 447 12.13 -23.35 0.12
CA PRO A 447 13.00 -24.49 0.45
C PRO A 447 13.10 -24.67 1.97
N PRO A 448 13.54 -25.85 2.45
CA PRO A 448 13.93 -26.01 3.86
C PRO A 448 15.03 -25.02 4.25
N VAL A 449 15.12 -24.72 5.55
CA VAL A 449 16.14 -23.78 6.07
C VAL A 449 17.55 -24.21 5.70
N SER A 450 17.85 -25.51 5.77
CA SER A 450 19.14 -26.07 5.39
C SER A 450 19.59 -25.64 3.98
N ASP A 451 18.65 -25.63 3.05
CA ASP A 451 18.94 -25.32 1.65
C ASP A 451 19.18 -23.79 1.43
N LEU A 452 18.65 -22.93 2.31
CA LEU A 452 18.88 -21.49 2.25
C LEU A 452 20.32 -21.10 2.64
N TYR A 453 20.96 -21.92 3.48
CA TYR A 453 22.33 -21.68 3.95
C TYR A 453 23.40 -22.33 3.07
N SER A 454 23.00 -23.22 2.15
CA SER A 454 23.93 -23.89 1.24
C SER A 454 24.56 -22.89 0.29
N GLU A 455 25.87 -22.88 0.21
CA GLU A 455 26.64 -22.07 -0.76
C GLU A 455 26.29 -22.43 -2.21
N GLN A 456 25.82 -23.65 -2.43
CA GLN A 456 25.44 -24.19 -3.74
C GLN A 456 23.98 -23.91 -4.08
N SER A 457 23.22 -23.25 -3.16
CA SER A 457 21.80 -22.97 -3.38
C SER A 457 21.61 -22.02 -4.55
N THR A 458 21.10 -22.53 -5.65
CA THR A 458 20.62 -21.74 -6.80
C THR A 458 19.18 -21.24 -6.60
N SER A 459 18.57 -21.57 -5.46
CA SER A 459 17.19 -21.17 -5.15
C SER A 459 17.11 -19.67 -4.92
N PRO A 460 16.25 -18.96 -5.64
CA PRO A 460 16.10 -17.51 -5.43
C PRO A 460 15.58 -17.25 -4.01
N VAL A 461 16.27 -16.36 -3.30
CA VAL A 461 15.88 -15.89 -1.97
C VAL A 461 14.45 -15.30 -2.01
N PRO A 462 13.53 -15.77 -1.17
CA PRO A 462 12.16 -15.24 -1.16
C PRO A 462 12.13 -13.76 -0.78
N LYS A 463 11.51 -12.95 -1.64
CA LYS A 463 11.34 -11.51 -1.39
C LYS A 463 10.26 -11.26 -0.33
N GLN A 464 10.38 -10.17 0.42
CA GLN A 464 9.38 -9.75 1.42
C GLN A 464 7.96 -9.78 0.88
N GLY A 465 7.71 -9.22 -0.30
CA GLY A 465 6.38 -9.22 -0.92
C GLY A 465 5.84 -10.63 -1.19
N THR A 466 6.70 -11.58 -1.54
CA THR A 466 6.32 -12.98 -1.74
C THR A 466 5.92 -13.65 -0.42
N LEU A 467 6.69 -13.44 0.65
CA LEU A 467 6.39 -13.98 1.97
C LEU A 467 5.10 -13.37 2.55
N ALA A 468 4.90 -12.05 2.39
CA ALA A 468 3.71 -11.35 2.84
C ALA A 468 2.42 -11.82 2.13
N GLN A 469 2.51 -12.38 0.92
CA GLN A 469 1.33 -12.97 0.26
C GLN A 469 0.74 -14.14 1.04
N ILE A 470 1.55 -14.90 1.79
CA ILE A 470 1.07 -16.03 2.61
C ILE A 470 0.09 -15.50 3.66
N ALA A 471 0.50 -14.53 4.46
CA ALA A 471 -0.38 -13.90 5.47
C ALA A 471 -1.63 -13.26 4.86
N SER A 472 -1.47 -12.60 3.71
CA SER A 472 -2.59 -12.00 3.00
C SER A 472 -3.60 -13.04 2.48
N HIS A 473 -3.15 -14.23 2.08
CA HIS A 473 -4.05 -15.33 1.69
C HIS A 473 -4.77 -15.97 2.88
N GLU A 474 -4.07 -16.13 4.01
CA GLU A 474 -4.70 -16.60 5.24
C GLU A 474 -5.82 -15.68 5.70
N ARG A 475 -5.55 -14.38 5.77
CA ARG A 475 -6.57 -13.39 6.14
C ARG A 475 -7.74 -13.41 5.17
N TRP A 476 -7.47 -13.45 3.86
CA TRP A 476 -8.53 -13.51 2.86
C TRP A 476 -9.43 -14.75 3.03
N LEU A 477 -8.85 -15.92 3.30
CA LEU A 477 -9.62 -17.13 3.56
C LEU A 477 -10.43 -17.06 4.88
N ARG A 478 -9.87 -16.42 5.93
CA ARG A 478 -10.61 -16.19 7.19
C ARG A 478 -11.80 -15.25 6.95
N CYS A 479 -11.59 -14.14 6.25
CA CYS A 479 -12.68 -13.23 5.91
C CYS A 479 -13.77 -13.91 5.07
N LEU A 480 -13.38 -14.71 4.08
CA LEU A 480 -14.34 -15.46 3.27
C LEU A 480 -15.14 -16.45 4.12
N ALA A 481 -14.48 -17.24 4.97
CA ALA A 481 -15.14 -18.20 5.84
C ALA A 481 -16.10 -17.51 6.82
N ALA A 482 -15.72 -16.38 7.39
CA ALA A 482 -16.59 -15.58 8.25
C ALA A 482 -17.82 -15.03 7.49
N CYS A 483 -17.67 -14.63 6.24
CA CYS A 483 -18.79 -14.23 5.39
C CYS A 483 -19.70 -15.41 5.01
N GLU A 484 -19.13 -16.58 4.71
CA GLU A 484 -19.87 -17.82 4.42
C GLU A 484 -20.65 -18.28 5.64
N GLN A 485 -20.04 -18.21 6.82
CA GLN A 485 -20.72 -18.54 8.09
C GLN A 485 -21.88 -17.61 8.37
N LEU A 486 -21.69 -16.29 8.23
CA LEU A 486 -22.76 -15.30 8.39
C LEU A 486 -23.93 -15.56 7.44
N ASP A 487 -23.61 -15.86 6.17
CA ASP A 487 -24.63 -16.18 5.18
C ASP A 487 -25.42 -17.45 5.56
N ALA A 488 -24.78 -18.45 6.16
CA ALA A 488 -25.43 -19.68 6.62
C ALA A 488 -26.32 -19.45 7.86
N GLU A 489 -25.86 -18.63 8.80
CA GLU A 489 -26.63 -18.29 10.02
C GLU A 489 -27.86 -17.44 9.70
N MET A 490 -27.81 -16.65 8.63
CA MET A 490 -28.85 -15.70 8.23
C MET A 490 -29.76 -16.23 7.11
N ASP A 491 -29.60 -17.47 6.68
CA ASP A 491 -30.47 -18.08 5.67
C ASP A 491 -31.92 -18.20 6.21
N ASP A 492 -32.72 -17.15 5.99
CA ASP A 492 -34.17 -17.20 6.21
C ASP A 492 -34.78 -18.06 5.09
N PRO A 493 -35.43 -19.19 5.39
CA PRO A 493 -36.06 -20.05 4.39
C PRO A 493 -37.11 -19.32 3.54
N ASN A 494 -37.63 -18.18 4.01
CA ASN A 494 -38.64 -17.36 3.35
C ASN A 494 -38.13 -15.99 2.88
N GLY A 495 -36.87 -15.66 3.11
CA GLY A 495 -36.32 -14.32 2.98
C GLY A 495 -35.31 -14.09 1.87
N VAL A 496 -34.83 -12.86 1.82
CA VAL A 496 -33.75 -12.42 0.97
C VAL A 496 -32.46 -12.98 1.53
N LYS A 497 -31.85 -13.92 0.83
CA LYS A 497 -30.57 -14.52 1.24
C LYS A 497 -29.51 -13.44 1.39
N HIS A 498 -28.91 -13.39 2.58
CA HIS A 498 -27.74 -12.54 2.81
C HIS A 498 -26.54 -13.11 2.05
N ARG A 499 -25.77 -12.23 1.41
CA ARG A 499 -24.73 -12.65 0.48
C ARG A 499 -23.44 -11.90 0.75
N GLN A 500 -23.00 -11.97 2.00
CA GLN A 500 -21.77 -11.32 2.41
C GLN A 500 -20.54 -11.94 1.71
N ALA A 501 -20.54 -13.27 1.55
CA ALA A 501 -19.52 -13.96 0.77
C ALA A 501 -19.48 -13.47 -0.68
N THR A 502 -20.65 -13.27 -1.31
CA THR A 502 -20.73 -12.70 -2.67
C THR A 502 -20.20 -11.27 -2.73
N ARG A 503 -20.59 -10.41 -1.78
CA ARG A 503 -20.05 -9.04 -1.68
C ARG A 503 -18.53 -9.07 -1.58
N PHE A 504 -18.00 -9.86 -0.64
CA PHE A 504 -16.57 -9.97 -0.39
C PHE A 504 -15.79 -10.47 -1.61
N ILE A 505 -16.34 -11.45 -2.33
CA ILE A 505 -15.76 -11.92 -3.59
C ILE A 505 -15.81 -10.83 -4.65
N ALA A 506 -16.92 -10.10 -4.79
CA ALA A 506 -17.07 -9.03 -5.77
C ALA A 506 -16.05 -7.90 -5.55
N VAL A 507 -15.84 -7.49 -4.30
CA VAL A 507 -14.82 -6.47 -3.98
C VAL A 507 -13.38 -6.97 -4.11
N SER A 508 -13.18 -8.27 -4.26
CA SER A 508 -11.86 -8.88 -4.52
C SER A 508 -11.56 -9.08 -6.02
N GLN A 509 -12.40 -8.56 -6.91
CA GLN A 509 -12.24 -8.70 -8.36
C GLN A 509 -11.25 -7.70 -8.94
N PHE A 510 -10.84 -7.96 -10.19
CA PHE A 510 -9.95 -7.05 -10.92
C PHE A 510 -10.52 -5.64 -10.96
N ALA A 511 -9.71 -4.69 -10.54
CA ALA A 511 -9.99 -3.26 -10.47
C ALA A 511 -11.13 -2.81 -9.54
N SER A 512 -11.75 -3.70 -8.74
CA SER A 512 -12.87 -3.33 -7.84
C SER A 512 -12.51 -2.24 -6.81
N GLY A 513 -11.25 -2.13 -6.45
CA GLY A 513 -10.72 -1.08 -5.55
C GLY A 513 -9.91 0.01 -6.26
N ALA A 514 -9.85 0.00 -7.58
CA ALA A 514 -9.02 0.97 -8.32
C ALA A 514 -9.42 2.44 -8.07
N TRP A 515 -10.69 2.70 -7.77
CA TRP A 515 -11.20 4.02 -7.40
C TRP A 515 -10.57 4.58 -6.11
N LEU A 516 -10.09 3.73 -5.21
CA LEU A 516 -9.37 4.13 -3.99
C LEU A 516 -7.99 4.74 -4.30
N ASP A 517 -7.43 4.42 -5.45
CA ASP A 517 -6.13 4.93 -5.87
C ASP A 517 -6.21 6.29 -6.57
N LEU A 518 -7.41 6.78 -6.89
CA LEU A 518 -7.59 8.12 -7.44
C LEU A 518 -7.12 9.19 -6.45
N CYS A 519 -6.39 10.17 -6.96
CA CYS A 519 -6.00 11.36 -6.23
C CYS A 519 -6.85 12.55 -6.71
N PRO A 520 -7.44 13.35 -5.83
CA PRO A 520 -8.15 14.56 -6.24
C PRO A 520 -7.10 15.58 -6.74
N ASP A 521 -7.03 15.75 -8.06
CA ASP A 521 -6.10 16.62 -8.76
C ASP A 521 -6.75 17.94 -9.22
N GLY A 522 -7.88 18.29 -8.63
CA GLY A 522 -8.68 19.46 -9.03
C GLY A 522 -9.66 19.19 -10.18
N ARG A 523 -9.52 18.09 -10.93
CA ARG A 523 -10.46 17.71 -11.99
C ARG A 523 -11.72 17.12 -11.40
N HIS A 524 -12.89 17.48 -11.95
CA HIS A 524 -14.16 16.93 -11.49
C HIS A 524 -14.21 15.40 -11.60
N SER A 525 -13.53 14.82 -12.58
CA SER A 525 -13.46 13.37 -12.79
C SER A 525 -12.66 12.60 -11.73
N SER A 526 -11.84 13.28 -10.92
CA SER A 526 -11.05 12.65 -9.85
C SER A 526 -11.65 12.85 -8.45
N LYS A 527 -12.56 13.82 -8.30
CA LYS A 527 -13.19 14.14 -7.02
C LYS A 527 -14.33 13.18 -6.68
N ILE A 528 -14.39 12.80 -5.42
CA ILE A 528 -15.50 12.04 -4.82
C ILE A 528 -15.91 12.77 -3.55
N THR A 529 -17.17 13.16 -3.44
CA THR A 529 -17.67 13.83 -2.25
C THR A 529 -17.53 12.93 -1.03
N SER A 530 -17.35 13.52 0.15
CA SER A 530 -17.15 12.77 1.40
C SER A 530 -18.31 11.82 1.72
N GLU A 531 -19.54 12.22 1.43
CA GLU A 531 -20.72 11.37 1.63
C GLU A 531 -20.70 10.14 0.71
N VAL A 532 -20.42 10.33 -0.59
CA VAL A 532 -20.32 9.24 -1.56
C VAL A 532 -19.14 8.32 -1.23
N PHE A 533 -18.02 8.90 -0.81
CA PHE A 533 -16.82 8.16 -0.44
C PHE A 533 -17.07 7.25 0.78
N ALA A 534 -17.69 7.80 1.83
CA ALA A 534 -18.04 7.04 3.03
C ALA A 534 -19.02 5.90 2.70
N THR A 535 -20.11 6.18 1.95
CA THR A 535 -21.09 5.16 1.54
C THR A 535 -20.42 4.07 0.68
N ALA A 536 -19.50 4.43 -0.20
CA ALA A 536 -18.75 3.46 -1.00
C ALA A 536 -17.84 2.57 -0.13
N LEU A 537 -17.19 3.12 0.89
CA LEU A 537 -16.41 2.33 1.87
C LEU A 537 -17.31 1.41 2.70
N GLN A 538 -18.46 1.92 3.16
CA GLN A 538 -19.43 1.12 3.90
C GLN A 538 -19.90 -0.09 3.08
N ARG A 539 -20.24 0.13 1.83
CA ARG A 539 -20.61 -0.96 0.90
C ARG A 539 -19.49 -1.95 0.67
N ARG A 540 -18.27 -1.43 0.50
CA ARG A 540 -17.09 -2.27 0.23
C ARG A 540 -16.81 -3.25 1.38
N HIS A 541 -16.86 -2.77 2.62
CA HIS A 541 -16.49 -3.53 3.81
C HIS A 541 -17.68 -4.09 4.59
N GLY A 542 -18.90 -3.87 4.11
CA GLY A 542 -20.09 -4.39 4.74
C GLY A 542 -20.46 -3.71 6.06
N TYR A 543 -20.08 -2.46 6.26
CA TYR A 543 -20.62 -1.62 7.34
C TYR A 543 -22.09 -1.29 7.11
N TYR A 544 -22.78 -0.88 8.16
CA TYR A 544 -24.12 -0.32 8.03
C TYR A 544 -24.09 1.04 7.33
N ILE A 545 -25.09 1.29 6.49
CA ILE A 545 -25.18 2.55 5.72
C ILE A 545 -25.65 3.65 6.65
N SER A 546 -24.77 4.55 7.02
CA SER A 546 -25.02 5.61 7.99
C SER A 546 -26.14 6.57 7.58
N CYS A 547 -26.24 6.93 6.30
CA CYS A 547 -27.29 7.84 5.80
C CYS A 547 -28.70 7.23 5.87
N ALA A 548 -28.84 5.91 5.98
CA ALA A 548 -30.10 5.21 6.10
C ALA A 548 -30.46 4.80 7.54
N LYS A 549 -29.54 4.98 8.48
CA LYS A 549 -29.69 4.56 9.88
C LYS A 549 -31.03 5.01 10.48
N TYR A 550 -31.30 6.30 10.38
CA TYR A 550 -32.53 6.90 10.95
C TYR A 550 -33.81 6.21 10.44
N VAL A 551 -33.88 5.94 9.13
CA VAL A 551 -35.08 5.32 8.53
C VAL A 551 -35.26 3.89 9.04
N TYR A 552 -34.22 3.14 9.15
CA TYR A 552 -34.29 1.75 9.63
C TYR A 552 -34.57 1.68 11.12
N ASP A 553 -34.01 2.58 11.93
CA ASP A 553 -34.33 2.67 13.36
C ASP A 553 -35.81 3.03 13.58
N ALA A 554 -36.35 3.95 12.77
CA ALA A 554 -37.77 4.32 12.82
C ALA A 554 -38.69 3.14 12.40
N LYS A 555 -38.32 2.35 11.42
CA LYS A 555 -39.03 1.14 10.99
C LYS A 555 -39.03 0.07 12.08
N GLU A 556 -37.91 -0.17 12.72
CA GLU A 556 -37.82 -1.11 13.86
C GLU A 556 -38.70 -0.62 15.04
N ALA A 557 -38.68 0.67 15.36
CA ALA A 557 -39.51 1.25 16.38
C ALA A 557 -41.00 1.13 16.06
N ALA A 558 -41.37 1.10 14.78
CA ALA A 558 -42.74 0.84 14.32
C ALA A 558 -43.11 -0.65 14.26
N GLY A 559 -42.23 -1.57 14.68
CA GLY A 559 -42.45 -3.00 14.67
C GLY A 559 -42.22 -3.66 13.30
N GLU A 560 -41.64 -2.97 12.34
CA GLU A 560 -41.28 -3.55 11.05
C GLU A 560 -39.95 -4.34 11.16
N THR A 561 -39.88 -5.47 10.45
CA THR A 561 -38.65 -6.27 10.41
C THR A 561 -37.58 -5.59 9.54
N VAL A 562 -36.48 -5.19 10.14
CA VAL A 562 -35.31 -4.64 9.43
C VAL A 562 -34.22 -5.69 9.42
N THR A 563 -33.85 -6.15 8.23
CA THR A 563 -32.77 -7.13 8.07
C THR A 563 -31.38 -6.48 8.01
N ILE A 564 -30.35 -7.25 8.32
CA ILE A 564 -28.94 -6.80 8.18
C ILE A 564 -28.61 -6.38 6.75
N GLY A 565 -29.14 -7.07 5.74
CA GLY A 565 -28.96 -6.68 4.33
C GLY A 565 -29.57 -5.31 4.01
N MET A 566 -30.71 -4.97 4.63
CA MET A 566 -31.30 -3.63 4.51
C MET A 566 -30.35 -2.58 5.11
N ARG A 567 -29.86 -2.81 6.32
CA ARG A 567 -28.90 -1.92 6.99
C ARG A 567 -27.57 -1.76 6.21
N LYS A 568 -27.15 -2.82 5.49
CA LYS A 568 -25.98 -2.79 4.59
C LYS A 568 -26.29 -2.20 3.20
N GLY A 569 -27.50 -1.72 2.96
CA GLY A 569 -27.89 -0.97 1.76
C GLY A 569 -28.29 -1.81 0.55
N ASP A 570 -28.54 -3.10 0.69
CA ASP A 570 -28.86 -3.98 -0.46
C ASP A 570 -30.15 -3.58 -1.16
N GLN A 571 -31.18 -3.18 -0.39
CA GLN A 571 -32.43 -2.68 -0.95
C GLN A 571 -32.28 -1.30 -1.59
N LEU A 572 -31.49 -0.42 -0.98
CA LEU A 572 -31.26 0.94 -1.48
C LEU A 572 -30.51 0.91 -2.80
N ALA A 573 -29.54 0.02 -2.95
CA ALA A 573 -28.74 -0.14 -4.16
C ALA A 573 -29.52 -0.73 -5.34
N ASN A 574 -30.49 -1.62 -5.07
CA ASN A 574 -31.19 -2.40 -6.10
C ASN A 574 -32.66 -2.00 -6.28
N GLY A 575 -33.17 -1.12 -5.42
CA GLY A 575 -34.58 -0.74 -5.37
C GLY A 575 -35.50 -1.84 -4.83
N SER A 576 -36.70 -1.45 -4.45
CA SER A 576 -37.81 -2.33 -4.12
C SER A 576 -39.10 -1.70 -4.64
N LYS A 577 -40.27 -2.33 -4.40
CA LYS A 577 -41.55 -1.74 -4.76
C LYS A 577 -41.73 -0.33 -4.18
N ASP A 578 -41.22 -0.12 -2.96
CA ASP A 578 -41.38 1.09 -2.16
C ASP A 578 -40.16 2.03 -2.28
N ILE A 579 -39.08 1.59 -2.88
CA ILE A 579 -37.83 2.35 -2.98
C ILE A 579 -37.42 2.39 -4.45
N PRO A 580 -37.74 3.48 -5.19
CA PRO A 580 -37.27 3.64 -6.57
C PRO A 580 -35.76 3.74 -6.61
N CYS A 581 -35.15 3.02 -7.51
CA CYS A 581 -33.71 3.07 -7.75
C CYS A 581 -33.43 3.76 -9.10
N GLU A 582 -32.56 4.77 -9.06
CA GLU A 582 -32.13 5.50 -10.25
C GLU A 582 -30.98 4.75 -10.96
N HIS A 583 -31.25 3.58 -11.47
CA HIS A 583 -30.23 2.76 -12.17
C HIS A 583 -29.47 3.53 -13.24
N ASN A 584 -30.10 4.57 -13.82
CA ASN A 584 -29.49 5.40 -14.85
C ASN A 584 -28.25 6.17 -14.37
N ILE A 585 -28.19 6.60 -13.11
CA ILE A 585 -27.03 7.33 -12.58
C ILE A 585 -25.77 6.46 -12.71
N ARG A 586 -25.85 5.23 -12.21
CA ARG A 586 -24.74 4.25 -12.25
C ARG A 586 -24.39 3.86 -13.69
N HIS A 587 -25.42 3.58 -14.50
CA HIS A 587 -25.24 3.23 -15.90
C HIS A 587 -24.59 4.37 -16.69
N ASN A 588 -25.17 5.56 -16.65
CA ASN A 588 -24.70 6.70 -17.45
C ASN A 588 -23.29 7.13 -17.04
N GLY A 589 -23.00 7.18 -15.73
CA GLY A 589 -21.65 7.46 -15.26
C GLY A 589 -20.59 6.50 -15.82
N THR A 590 -20.90 5.20 -15.83
CA THR A 590 -20.00 4.16 -16.37
C THR A 590 -19.93 4.25 -17.91
N MET A 591 -21.03 4.55 -18.58
CA MET A 591 -21.06 4.77 -20.02
C MET A 591 -20.16 5.95 -20.43
N TYR A 592 -20.22 7.08 -19.71
CA TYR A 592 -19.33 8.22 -19.98
C TYR A 592 -17.85 7.90 -19.71
N ALA A 593 -17.55 7.12 -18.68
CA ALA A 593 -16.18 6.66 -18.42
C ALA A 593 -15.67 5.74 -19.54
N ALA A 594 -16.53 4.84 -20.03
CA ALA A 594 -16.23 3.99 -21.19
C ALA A 594 -16.08 4.81 -22.47
N ALA A 595 -16.93 5.82 -22.69
CA ALA A 595 -16.84 6.72 -23.84
C ALA A 595 -15.49 7.48 -23.86
N ASN A 596 -15.04 7.96 -22.71
CA ASN A 596 -13.74 8.61 -22.60
C ASN A 596 -12.57 7.65 -22.89
N MET A 597 -12.69 6.38 -22.50
CA MET A 597 -11.71 5.35 -22.84
C MET A 597 -11.65 5.09 -24.35
N VAL A 598 -12.81 5.04 -25.01
CA VAL A 598 -12.88 4.86 -26.48
C VAL A 598 -12.31 6.08 -27.20
N ARG A 599 -12.68 7.30 -26.78
CA ARG A 599 -12.15 8.56 -27.36
C ARG A 599 -10.64 8.68 -27.22
N ALA A 600 -10.09 8.23 -26.11
CA ALA A 600 -8.65 8.27 -25.87
C ALA A 600 -7.83 7.42 -26.86
N ARG A 601 -8.47 6.47 -27.53
CA ARG A 601 -7.87 5.68 -28.62
C ARG A 601 -7.72 6.50 -29.91
N ALA A 602 -8.57 7.52 -30.09
CA ALA A 602 -8.58 8.43 -31.26
C ALA A 602 -8.68 7.75 -32.64
N CYS A 603 -9.40 6.62 -32.76
CA CYS A 603 -9.44 5.82 -33.97
C CYS A 603 -10.67 6.06 -34.83
N GLY A 604 -11.76 6.59 -34.28
CA GLY A 604 -13.01 6.80 -35.01
C GLY A 604 -13.88 7.89 -34.40
N LYS A 605 -14.96 8.25 -35.07
CA LYS A 605 -15.95 9.17 -34.54
C LYS A 605 -16.88 8.43 -33.58
N LEU A 606 -16.79 8.73 -32.29
CA LEU A 606 -17.68 8.15 -31.27
C LEU A 606 -19.01 8.91 -31.24
N VAL A 607 -20.11 8.19 -31.39
CA VAL A 607 -21.48 8.65 -31.25
C VAL A 607 -22.10 7.98 -30.03
N LEU A 608 -22.71 8.77 -29.12
CA LEU A 608 -23.47 8.24 -28.00
C LEU A 608 -24.88 7.82 -28.46
N GLY A 609 -25.45 6.87 -27.74
CA GLY A 609 -26.74 6.30 -28.06
C GLY A 609 -27.86 7.34 -28.06
N ASP A 610 -28.54 7.43 -29.21
CA ASP A 610 -29.70 8.28 -29.40
C ASP A 610 -30.69 7.59 -30.36
N LYS A 611 -31.96 7.51 -29.97
CA LYS A 611 -33.02 6.92 -30.83
C LYS A 611 -33.22 7.68 -32.15
N ALA A 612 -32.89 8.96 -32.16
CA ALA A 612 -32.94 9.78 -33.36
C ALA A 612 -31.78 9.53 -34.34
N ASN A 613 -30.70 8.84 -33.86
CA ASN A 613 -29.53 8.59 -34.66
C ASN A 613 -29.56 7.19 -35.28
N PRO A 614 -29.68 7.06 -36.60
CA PRO A 614 -29.75 5.77 -37.30
C PRO A 614 -28.54 4.86 -37.11
N GLN A 615 -27.37 5.43 -36.73
CA GLN A 615 -26.13 4.68 -36.48
C GLN A 615 -26.14 3.98 -35.14
N THR A 616 -26.88 4.51 -34.18
CA THR A 616 -26.99 3.95 -32.81
C THR A 616 -28.29 3.15 -32.64
N THR A 617 -29.24 3.24 -33.58
CA THR A 617 -30.53 2.56 -33.50
C THR A 617 -30.49 1.23 -34.26
N PHE A 618 -30.87 0.14 -33.59
CA PHE A 618 -31.02 -1.19 -34.19
C PHE A 618 -32.44 -1.65 -34.03
N HIS A 619 -33.05 -1.99 -35.13
CA HIS A 619 -34.41 -2.48 -35.16
C HIS A 619 -34.43 -4.00 -35.10
N LEU A 620 -34.54 -4.52 -33.93
CA LEU A 620 -35.12 -5.83 -33.69
C LEU A 620 -36.42 -5.61 -32.93
N ASN A 621 -37.49 -5.40 -33.62
CA ASN A 621 -38.87 -5.27 -33.13
C ASN A 621 -39.22 -4.03 -32.29
N GLU A 622 -38.28 -3.29 -31.65
CA GLU A 622 -38.63 -2.22 -30.69
C GLU A 622 -37.67 -1.01 -30.72
N GLY A 623 -36.82 -0.85 -31.72
CA GLY A 623 -35.89 0.30 -31.77
C GLY A 623 -34.87 0.32 -30.64
N HIS A 624 -34.15 -0.79 -30.48
CA HIS A 624 -33.06 -0.85 -29.53
C HIS A 624 -31.97 0.17 -29.90
N VAL A 625 -31.41 0.86 -28.88
CA VAL A 625 -30.38 1.85 -29.04
C VAL A 625 -29.10 1.32 -28.39
N THR A 626 -27.98 1.33 -29.11
CA THR A 626 -26.68 1.04 -28.53
C THR A 626 -26.27 2.16 -27.62
N ASP A 627 -25.55 1.86 -26.53
CA ASP A 627 -25.05 2.90 -25.64
C ASP A 627 -24.01 3.80 -26.33
N MET A 628 -23.18 3.23 -27.20
CA MET A 628 -22.15 3.95 -27.96
C MET A 628 -21.87 3.24 -29.28
N CYS A 629 -21.60 4.02 -30.35
CA CYS A 629 -21.12 3.53 -31.63
C CYS A 629 -19.86 4.30 -32.07
N GLU A 630 -18.79 3.61 -32.36
CA GLU A 630 -17.56 4.17 -32.91
C GLU A 630 -17.56 3.85 -34.44
N ILE A 631 -17.77 4.87 -35.22
CA ILE A 631 -17.90 4.76 -36.70
C ILE A 631 -16.51 4.49 -37.25
N GLY A 632 -16.38 3.39 -38.02
CA GLY A 632 -15.10 2.94 -38.57
C GLY A 632 -14.05 2.60 -37.48
N GLY A 633 -14.51 2.22 -36.28
CA GLY A 633 -13.65 2.07 -35.10
C GLY A 633 -12.79 0.80 -35.09
N ASP A 634 -13.02 -0.14 -36.01
CA ASP A 634 -12.13 -1.27 -36.15
C ASP A 634 -10.96 -0.93 -37.07
N LEU A 635 -9.77 -0.82 -36.55
CA LEU A 635 -8.57 -0.40 -37.28
C LEU A 635 -8.24 -1.29 -38.49
N GLN A 636 -8.61 -2.56 -38.42
CA GLN A 636 -8.29 -3.52 -39.52
C GLN A 636 -9.34 -3.56 -40.62
N SER A 637 -10.61 -3.53 -40.27
CA SER A 637 -11.71 -3.71 -41.17
C SER A 637 -12.55 -2.46 -41.44
N GLN A 638 -12.25 -1.35 -40.79
CA GLN A 638 -13.00 -0.09 -40.86
C GLN A 638 -14.50 -0.24 -40.54
N ARG A 639 -14.86 -1.30 -39.82
CA ARG A 639 -16.25 -1.56 -39.43
C ARG A 639 -16.63 -0.74 -38.21
N ASP A 640 -17.90 -0.44 -38.11
CA ASP A 640 -18.47 0.20 -36.93
C ASP A 640 -18.40 -0.72 -35.73
N VAL A 641 -18.00 -0.14 -34.59
CA VAL A 641 -17.90 -0.86 -33.31
C VAL A 641 -18.98 -0.34 -32.38
N HIS A 642 -19.87 -1.22 -31.99
CA HIS A 642 -20.95 -0.93 -31.05
C HIS A 642 -20.58 -1.38 -29.65
N TYR A 643 -20.81 -0.55 -28.67
CA TYR A 643 -20.52 -0.84 -27.28
C TYR A 643 -21.80 -0.86 -26.46
N GLU A 644 -22.01 -1.97 -25.78
CA GLU A 644 -23.09 -2.11 -24.79
C GLU A 644 -22.50 -2.07 -23.41
N VAL A 645 -22.92 -1.12 -22.58
CA VAL A 645 -22.46 -0.93 -21.21
C VAL A 645 -23.45 -1.56 -20.24
N LYS A 646 -22.98 -2.41 -19.35
CA LYS A 646 -23.80 -3.03 -18.31
C LYS A 646 -23.13 -2.87 -16.95
N VAL A 647 -23.92 -2.41 -15.97
CA VAL A 647 -23.47 -2.25 -14.58
C VAL A 647 -24.37 -3.07 -13.67
N PRO A 648 -24.22 -4.41 -13.64
CA PRO A 648 -25.03 -5.26 -12.79
C PRO A 648 -24.58 -5.13 -11.34
N SER A 649 -25.53 -5.35 -10.43
CA SER A 649 -25.20 -5.54 -9.02
C SER A 649 -24.79 -6.99 -8.76
N ALA A 650 -23.68 -7.20 -8.04
CA ALA A 650 -23.29 -8.53 -7.57
C ALA A 650 -24.33 -9.15 -6.61
N LEU A 651 -25.17 -8.33 -6.02
CA LEU A 651 -26.16 -8.67 -4.99
C LEU A 651 -27.60 -8.64 -5.55
N THR A 652 -27.82 -9.04 -6.79
CA THR A 652 -29.16 -9.07 -7.37
C THR A 652 -30.08 -10.06 -6.65
N LYS A 653 -31.34 -9.67 -6.45
CA LYS A 653 -32.39 -10.57 -5.99
C LYS A 653 -32.55 -11.71 -7.00
N THR A 654 -32.35 -12.96 -6.59
CA THR A 654 -32.79 -14.11 -7.37
C THR A 654 -34.30 -14.23 -7.22
N ARG A 655 -35.04 -13.97 -8.26
CA ARG A 655 -36.51 -14.03 -8.26
C ARG A 655 -37.11 -15.42 -8.14
N GLN A 656 -36.32 -16.51 -8.14
CA GLN A 656 -36.87 -17.86 -8.10
C GLN A 656 -36.03 -18.76 -7.20
N ALA A 657 -36.53 -19.00 -6.02
CA ALA A 657 -36.21 -20.19 -5.24
C ALA A 657 -36.65 -21.40 -6.06
N GLY A 658 -35.75 -22.17 -6.65
CA GLY A 658 -36.08 -23.37 -7.41
C GLY A 658 -35.32 -23.55 -8.70
N GLN A 659 -34.80 -22.50 -9.31
CA GLN A 659 -33.90 -22.62 -10.45
C GLN A 659 -32.47 -22.36 -9.97
N GLY A 660 -31.84 -23.35 -9.35
CA GLY A 660 -30.38 -23.39 -9.11
C GLY A 660 -29.80 -22.05 -8.66
N SER A 661 -30.49 -21.41 -7.71
CA SER A 661 -30.00 -20.17 -7.15
C SER A 661 -28.71 -20.50 -6.45
N ALA A 662 -27.73 -20.18 -7.07
CA ALA A 662 -26.45 -20.33 -6.56
C ALA A 662 -26.34 -19.61 -5.25
N ALA A 663 -25.66 -20.25 -4.34
CA ALA A 663 -25.41 -19.74 -3.03
C ALA A 663 -24.73 -18.38 -2.99
N HIS A 664 -24.29 -17.83 -4.12
CA HIS A 664 -23.54 -16.58 -4.19
C HIS A 664 -24.00 -15.77 -5.37
N GLY A 665 -24.76 -14.76 -5.29
CA GLY A 665 -25.35 -13.97 -6.38
C GLY A 665 -24.44 -13.63 -7.53
N GLY A 666 -25.01 -13.22 -8.62
CA GLY A 666 -24.39 -13.12 -9.91
C GLY A 666 -23.20 -12.17 -10.03
N CYS A 667 -22.08 -12.52 -9.44
CA CYS A 667 -20.84 -11.82 -9.71
C CYS A 667 -20.35 -12.19 -11.10
N CYS A 668 -20.48 -11.28 -12.04
CA CYS A 668 -20.11 -11.50 -13.41
C CYS A 668 -18.60 -11.57 -13.62
N ALA A 669 -17.82 -10.99 -12.74
CA ALA A 669 -16.39 -10.91 -12.93
C ALA A 669 -15.65 -12.20 -12.52
N SER A 670 -16.16 -12.95 -11.54
CA SER A 670 -15.39 -14.06 -10.96
C SER A 670 -16.08 -15.41 -10.97
N LEU A 671 -17.38 -15.41 -10.74
CA LEU A 671 -18.08 -16.64 -10.41
C LEU A 671 -19.07 -17.06 -11.48
N GLY A 672 -19.28 -16.21 -12.48
CA GLY A 672 -20.35 -16.28 -13.43
C GLY A 672 -20.67 -17.67 -13.94
N HIS A 673 -19.66 -18.43 -14.28
CA HIS A 673 -19.87 -19.72 -14.95
C HIS A 673 -20.06 -20.93 -14.04
N LYS A 674 -19.41 -20.94 -12.86
CA LYS A 674 -19.25 -22.21 -12.15
C LYS A 674 -20.29 -22.51 -11.13
N PHE A 675 -20.92 -21.49 -10.61
CA PHE A 675 -21.82 -21.66 -9.49
C PHE A 675 -23.27 -21.52 -9.88
N GLY A 676 -23.58 -21.61 -11.18
CA GLY A 676 -24.95 -21.45 -11.68
C GLY A 676 -25.56 -20.10 -11.32
N PHE A 677 -24.74 -19.13 -11.05
CA PHE A 677 -25.12 -17.82 -10.60
C PHE A 677 -25.63 -16.99 -11.66
N GLY A 678 -26.76 -17.19 -12.03
CA GLY A 678 -27.50 -16.35 -12.91
C GLY A 678 -26.68 -15.87 -14.09
N ASN A 679 -25.47 -16.36 -14.19
CA ASN A 679 -24.61 -16.09 -15.33
C ASN A 679 -24.85 -14.70 -15.88
N THR A 680 -24.72 -13.66 -15.02
CA THR A 680 -24.98 -12.29 -15.45
C THR A 680 -24.21 -11.98 -16.73
N LEU A 681 -22.96 -12.49 -16.82
CA LEU A 681 -22.19 -12.39 -18.04
C LEU A 681 -22.81 -13.20 -19.19
N ASP A 682 -23.14 -14.47 -18.97
CA ASP A 682 -23.72 -15.32 -20.02
C ASP A 682 -25.11 -14.87 -20.42
N GLN A 683 -25.95 -14.48 -19.48
CA GLN A 683 -27.25 -13.91 -19.77
C GLN A 683 -27.13 -12.58 -20.51
N THR A 684 -26.15 -11.75 -20.15
CA THR A 684 -25.89 -10.52 -20.88
C THR A 684 -25.42 -10.81 -22.30
N LEU A 685 -24.49 -11.75 -22.46
CA LEU A 685 -24.00 -12.16 -23.77
C LEU A 685 -25.13 -12.73 -24.62
N LEU A 686 -25.96 -13.63 -24.05
CA LEU A 686 -27.11 -14.21 -24.75
C LEU A 686 -28.12 -13.13 -25.15
N LYS A 687 -28.46 -12.22 -24.26
CA LYS A 687 -29.41 -11.13 -24.51
C LYS A 687 -28.90 -10.18 -25.61
N VAL A 688 -27.63 -9.84 -25.57
CA VAL A 688 -27.02 -8.86 -26.49
C VAL A 688 -26.68 -9.49 -27.83
N LEU A 689 -25.93 -10.60 -27.81
CA LEU A 689 -25.41 -11.23 -29.04
C LEU A 689 -26.31 -12.30 -29.61
N GLY A 690 -27.18 -12.87 -28.78
CA GLY A 690 -27.97 -14.04 -29.14
C GLY A 690 -27.15 -15.34 -29.14
N CYS A 691 -27.79 -16.40 -29.62
CA CYS A 691 -27.14 -17.70 -29.81
C CYS A 691 -27.83 -18.50 -30.91
N LYS A 692 -27.06 -19.39 -31.54
CA LYS A 692 -27.60 -20.45 -32.39
C LYS A 692 -28.13 -21.58 -31.52
N GLU A 693 -29.07 -22.34 -32.05
CA GLU A 693 -29.55 -23.55 -31.41
C GLU A 693 -28.40 -24.50 -31.12
N ARG A 694 -28.39 -25.03 -29.90
CA ARG A 694 -27.33 -25.95 -29.41
C ARG A 694 -27.94 -27.06 -28.57
N GLY A 695 -27.50 -28.26 -28.76
CA GLY A 695 -28.02 -29.45 -28.07
C GLY A 695 -29.33 -29.94 -28.73
N HIS A 696 -30.01 -30.89 -28.08
CA HIS A 696 -31.27 -31.45 -28.54
C HIS A 696 -32.35 -31.28 -27.45
N LYS A 697 -33.59 -31.01 -27.88
CA LYS A 697 -34.71 -30.75 -26.93
C LYS A 697 -34.91 -31.86 -25.89
N SER A 698 -34.60 -33.11 -26.27
CA SER A 698 -34.67 -34.25 -25.33
C SER A 698 -33.70 -34.18 -24.15
N GLN A 699 -32.67 -33.31 -24.21
CA GLN A 699 -31.73 -33.11 -23.11
C GLN A 699 -32.27 -32.18 -22.04
N GLY A 700 -33.49 -31.67 -22.18
CA GLY A 700 -34.06 -30.67 -21.32
C GLY A 700 -33.41 -29.29 -21.43
N PRO A 701 -33.85 -28.30 -20.68
CA PRO A 701 -33.31 -26.93 -20.73
C PRO A 701 -31.84 -26.92 -20.27
N LEU A 702 -31.10 -25.92 -20.76
CA LEU A 702 -29.68 -25.74 -20.41
C LEU A 702 -29.48 -25.58 -18.91
N VAL A 703 -28.68 -26.47 -18.35
CA VAL A 703 -28.17 -26.37 -16.98
C VAL A 703 -26.86 -25.63 -17.05
N HIS A 704 -26.87 -24.36 -16.75
CA HIS A 704 -25.70 -23.49 -16.86
C HIS A 704 -24.48 -24.00 -16.06
N ALA A 705 -24.71 -24.63 -14.90
CA ALA A 705 -23.65 -25.19 -14.06
C ALA A 705 -22.88 -26.33 -14.74
N THR A 706 -23.54 -27.12 -15.57
CA THR A 706 -22.92 -28.26 -16.27
C THR A 706 -22.68 -27.98 -17.76
N GLY A 707 -23.29 -26.90 -18.32
CA GLY A 707 -23.26 -26.61 -19.75
C GLY A 707 -23.99 -27.61 -20.60
N LYS A 708 -24.71 -28.56 -19.98
CA LYS A 708 -25.54 -29.59 -20.67
C LYS A 708 -26.96 -29.11 -20.80
N GLY A 709 -27.64 -29.58 -21.87
CA GLY A 709 -29.02 -29.21 -22.14
C GLY A 709 -29.20 -28.53 -23.48
N TRP A 710 -30.45 -28.24 -23.81
CA TRP A 710 -30.85 -27.61 -25.09
C TRP A 710 -30.95 -26.10 -24.92
N VAL A 711 -30.41 -25.36 -25.87
CA VAL A 711 -30.54 -23.90 -25.98
C VAL A 711 -31.29 -23.61 -27.27
N LYS A 712 -32.48 -23.03 -27.15
CA LYS A 712 -33.22 -22.55 -28.30
C LYS A 712 -32.47 -21.41 -28.98
N GLU A 713 -32.52 -21.35 -30.30
CA GLU A 713 -32.03 -20.19 -31.05
C GLU A 713 -32.68 -18.90 -30.49
N HIS A 714 -31.86 -17.90 -30.26
CA HIS A 714 -32.27 -16.59 -29.80
C HIS A 714 -31.56 -15.50 -30.60
N LYS A 715 -32.32 -14.61 -31.22
CA LYS A 715 -31.76 -13.41 -31.82
C LYS A 715 -31.50 -12.40 -30.73
N GLY A 716 -30.23 -12.02 -30.58
CA GLY A 716 -29.83 -11.00 -29.61
C GLY A 716 -30.27 -9.59 -30.03
N GLN A 717 -30.21 -8.65 -29.09
CA GLN A 717 -30.54 -7.24 -29.33
C GLN A 717 -29.72 -6.60 -30.46
N TYR A 718 -28.47 -7.09 -30.67
CA TYR A 718 -27.54 -6.58 -31.67
C TYR A 718 -27.46 -7.47 -32.91
N TYR A 719 -28.49 -8.28 -33.16
CA TYR A 719 -28.50 -9.20 -34.32
C TYR A 719 -28.27 -8.46 -35.64
N ASP A 720 -28.97 -7.31 -35.87
CA ASP A 720 -28.83 -6.51 -37.07
C ASP A 720 -27.45 -5.85 -37.19
N ALA A 721 -26.88 -5.38 -36.06
CA ALA A 721 -25.52 -4.84 -36.04
C ALA A 721 -24.50 -5.88 -36.54
N LEU A 722 -24.65 -7.11 -36.05
CA LEU A 722 -23.72 -8.20 -36.38
C LEU A 722 -23.92 -8.80 -37.76
N HIS A 723 -25.15 -9.01 -38.17
CA HIS A 723 -25.46 -9.84 -39.35
C HIS A 723 -25.98 -9.05 -40.58
N VAL A 724 -26.56 -7.86 -40.34
CA VAL A 724 -27.05 -6.99 -41.44
C VAL A 724 -26.04 -5.91 -41.74
N LYS A 725 -25.56 -5.20 -40.72
CA LYS A 725 -24.59 -4.09 -40.85
C LYS A 725 -23.14 -4.56 -40.85
N ASN A 726 -22.88 -5.83 -40.57
CA ASN A 726 -21.53 -6.40 -40.45
C ASN A 726 -20.64 -5.65 -39.46
N GLY A 727 -21.22 -5.09 -38.41
CA GLY A 727 -20.56 -4.37 -37.35
C GLY A 727 -19.89 -5.31 -36.32
N ILE A 728 -19.17 -4.72 -35.38
CA ILE A 728 -18.59 -5.42 -34.26
C ILE A 728 -19.31 -4.98 -32.98
N VAL A 729 -19.67 -5.91 -32.11
CA VAL A 729 -20.28 -5.60 -30.81
C VAL A 729 -19.34 -5.96 -29.69
N LYS A 730 -19.05 -4.99 -28.83
CA LYS A 730 -18.22 -5.15 -27.63
C LYS A 730 -19.06 -4.86 -26.38
N ILE A 731 -18.94 -5.70 -25.35
CA ILE A 731 -19.68 -5.53 -24.10
C ILE A 731 -18.73 -5.00 -23.02
N CYS A 732 -19.06 -3.81 -22.51
CA CYS A 732 -18.40 -3.18 -21.38
C CYS A 732 -19.19 -3.49 -20.12
N LEU A 733 -18.77 -4.50 -19.37
CA LEU A 733 -19.45 -4.97 -18.18
C LEU A 733 -18.60 -4.66 -16.95
N VAL A 734 -19.13 -3.83 -16.06
CA VAL A 734 -18.51 -3.40 -14.81
C VAL A 734 -19.50 -3.61 -13.67
N GLU A 735 -19.11 -4.27 -12.62
CA GLU A 735 -20.00 -4.49 -11.46
C GLU A 735 -20.18 -3.22 -10.61
N SER A 736 -21.28 -3.11 -9.92
CA SER A 736 -21.57 -1.99 -9.00
C SER A 736 -20.53 -1.84 -7.88
N GLN A 737 -19.81 -2.91 -7.58
CA GLN A 737 -18.65 -2.89 -6.66
C GLN A 737 -17.32 -2.51 -7.35
N GLY A 738 -17.36 -2.05 -8.60
CA GLY A 738 -16.20 -1.60 -9.35
C GLY A 738 -15.40 -2.71 -10.05
N GLY A 739 -15.79 -3.97 -9.91
CA GLY A 739 -15.13 -5.10 -10.56
C GLY A 739 -15.31 -5.06 -12.07
N ILE A 740 -14.22 -5.18 -12.82
CA ILE A 740 -14.23 -5.16 -14.28
C ILE A 740 -14.22 -6.59 -14.82
N ALA A 741 -15.25 -6.92 -15.59
CA ALA A 741 -15.40 -8.25 -16.18
C ALA A 741 -14.34 -8.56 -17.25
N PRO A 742 -14.03 -9.86 -17.49
CA PRO A 742 -13.00 -10.27 -18.44
C PRO A 742 -13.15 -9.70 -19.86
N PRO A 743 -14.35 -9.57 -20.44
CA PRO A 743 -14.51 -8.94 -21.76
C PRO A 743 -14.04 -7.48 -21.75
N THR A 744 -14.45 -6.71 -20.75
CA THR A 744 -14.07 -5.30 -20.61
C THR A 744 -12.56 -5.17 -20.34
N LYS A 745 -12.00 -6.03 -19.50
CA LYS A 745 -10.56 -6.09 -19.29
C LYS A 745 -9.80 -6.29 -20.61
N ARG A 746 -10.25 -7.21 -21.46
CA ARG A 746 -9.64 -7.41 -22.79
C ARG A 746 -9.73 -6.16 -23.66
N ILE A 747 -10.85 -5.44 -23.63
CA ILE A 747 -11.01 -4.18 -24.37
C ILE A 747 -9.98 -3.17 -23.91
N ILE A 748 -9.84 -2.96 -22.59
CA ILE A 748 -8.86 -2.01 -22.01
C ILE A 748 -7.44 -2.36 -22.45
N PHE A 749 -7.03 -3.63 -22.34
CA PHE A 749 -5.69 -4.08 -22.71
C PHE A 749 -5.42 -3.99 -24.22
N ASN A 750 -6.41 -4.26 -25.06
CA ASN A 750 -6.27 -4.11 -26.50
C ASN A 750 -6.12 -2.62 -26.86
N PHE A 751 -6.92 -1.74 -26.28
CA PHE A 751 -6.80 -0.31 -26.49
C PHE A 751 -5.45 0.24 -26.00
N ALA A 752 -4.96 -0.24 -24.88
CA ALA A 752 -3.63 0.13 -24.42
C ALA A 752 -2.53 -0.25 -25.40
N LYS A 753 -2.63 -1.42 -26.05
CA LYS A 753 -1.71 -1.82 -27.13
C LYS A 753 -1.83 -0.94 -28.36
N GLU A 754 -3.07 -0.61 -28.76
CA GLU A 754 -3.34 0.25 -29.92
C GLU A 754 -2.82 1.68 -29.70
N VAL A 755 -2.89 2.19 -28.49
CA VAL A 755 -2.35 3.52 -28.11
C VAL A 755 -0.82 3.53 -27.99
N GLY A 756 -0.17 2.39 -28.00
CA GLY A 756 1.29 2.24 -28.10
C GLY A 756 1.97 1.73 -26.84
N SER A 757 1.57 2.13 -25.65
CA SER A 757 2.18 1.62 -24.41
C SER A 757 1.16 1.50 -23.29
N PRO A 758 1.08 0.36 -22.60
CA PRO A 758 0.25 0.22 -21.41
C PRO A 758 0.72 1.06 -20.22
N SER A 759 1.94 1.59 -20.29
CA SER A 759 2.58 2.42 -19.27
C SER A 759 3.00 3.79 -19.80
N ALA A 760 2.29 4.34 -20.78
CA ALA A 760 2.63 5.62 -21.43
C ALA A 760 2.83 6.76 -20.42
N VAL A 761 4.05 6.88 -19.92
CA VAL A 761 4.45 7.84 -18.89
C VAL A 761 4.48 9.26 -19.46
N ASP A 762 4.75 9.38 -20.72
CA ASP A 762 4.93 10.66 -21.47
C ASP A 762 3.60 11.31 -21.85
N ARG A 763 2.48 10.64 -21.64
CA ARG A 763 1.16 11.17 -21.93
C ARG A 763 0.58 11.79 -20.68
N THR A 764 0.53 13.09 -20.64
CA THR A 764 -0.05 13.90 -19.55
C THR A 764 -1.46 13.47 -19.16
N ASP A 765 -2.22 12.90 -20.10
CA ASP A 765 -3.59 12.42 -19.88
C ASP A 765 -3.67 11.18 -18.99
N TYR A 766 -2.61 10.38 -18.86
CA TYR A 766 -2.64 9.09 -18.17
C TYR A 766 -1.75 8.98 -16.94
N GLY A 767 -0.82 9.89 -16.72
CA GLY A 767 0.17 9.65 -15.70
C GLY A 767 0.47 10.82 -14.80
N THR A 768 1.07 11.82 -15.35
CA THR A 768 1.68 12.90 -14.56
C THR A 768 0.65 13.80 -13.88
N ALA A 769 -0.50 14.02 -14.48
CA ALA A 769 -1.50 14.94 -13.96
C ALA A 769 -2.31 14.38 -12.76
N SER A 770 -2.49 13.05 -12.65
CA SER A 770 -3.27 12.45 -11.57
C SER A 770 -2.42 11.86 -10.44
N GLY A 771 -1.10 11.78 -10.61
CA GLY A 771 -0.16 11.18 -9.65
C GLY A 771 -0.41 9.69 -9.32
N SER A 772 -1.62 9.19 -9.56
CA SER A 772 -2.06 7.83 -9.23
C SER A 772 -2.26 6.92 -10.45
N ALA A 773 -2.46 7.48 -11.63
CA ALA A 773 -2.59 6.71 -12.87
C ALA A 773 -1.27 6.73 -13.64
N ARG A 774 -0.73 5.54 -13.93
CA ARG A 774 0.56 5.38 -14.62
C ARG A 774 0.38 4.63 -15.92
N GLY A 775 -0.52 5.05 -16.76
CA GLY A 775 -0.75 4.43 -18.03
C GLY A 775 -2.22 4.17 -18.31
N PHE A 776 -2.52 3.87 -19.57
CA PHE A 776 -3.87 3.71 -20.08
C PHE A 776 -4.70 2.71 -19.27
N VAL A 777 -4.15 1.53 -18.99
CA VAL A 777 -4.85 0.46 -18.26
C VAL A 777 -5.25 0.91 -16.87
N GLN A 778 -4.32 1.52 -16.13
CA GLN A 778 -4.57 1.95 -14.76
C GLN A 778 -5.57 3.10 -14.74
N HIS A 779 -5.38 4.13 -15.57
CA HIS A 779 -6.26 5.29 -15.63
C HIS A 779 -7.71 4.89 -15.93
N HIS A 780 -7.95 4.16 -17.02
CA HIS A 780 -9.31 3.82 -17.41
C HIS A 780 -9.96 2.78 -16.49
N SER A 781 -9.18 1.87 -15.90
CA SER A 781 -9.69 0.98 -14.87
C SER A 781 -10.14 1.76 -13.62
N GLN A 782 -9.40 2.80 -13.22
CA GLN A 782 -9.78 3.69 -12.12
C GLN A 782 -11.06 4.45 -12.42
N GLN A 783 -11.19 5.03 -13.62
CA GLN A 783 -12.37 5.80 -14.02
C GLN A 783 -13.64 4.93 -14.11
N LEU A 784 -13.53 3.75 -14.70
CA LEU A 784 -14.65 2.80 -14.79
C LEU A 784 -15.08 2.30 -13.41
N SER A 785 -14.14 1.90 -12.58
CA SER A 785 -14.39 1.45 -11.22
C SER A 785 -15.03 2.56 -10.38
N ARG A 786 -14.50 3.78 -10.44
CA ARG A 786 -15.07 4.96 -9.77
C ARG A 786 -16.51 5.23 -10.21
N ALA A 787 -16.77 5.26 -11.51
CA ALA A 787 -18.09 5.57 -12.04
C ALA A 787 -19.15 4.56 -11.55
N ALA A 788 -18.81 3.27 -11.55
CA ALA A 788 -19.72 2.23 -11.06
C ALA A 788 -19.95 2.33 -9.55
N VAL A 789 -18.89 2.47 -8.74
CA VAL A 789 -18.98 2.51 -7.28
C VAL A 789 -19.63 3.79 -6.78
N CYS A 790 -19.22 4.95 -7.31
CA CYS A 790 -19.81 6.23 -6.93
C CYS A 790 -21.27 6.34 -7.37
N GLY A 791 -21.62 5.80 -8.55
CA GLY A 791 -23.01 5.74 -9.00
C GLY A 791 -23.86 4.86 -8.09
N ASP A 792 -23.34 3.73 -7.60
CA ASP A 792 -24.03 2.86 -6.63
C ASP A 792 -24.23 3.59 -5.29
N ALA A 793 -23.19 4.25 -4.78
CA ALA A 793 -23.25 5.03 -3.55
C ALA A 793 -24.21 6.22 -3.65
N GLN A 794 -24.22 6.94 -4.77
CA GLN A 794 -25.20 8.01 -5.04
C GLN A 794 -26.63 7.50 -5.04
N ASN A 795 -26.90 6.37 -5.68
CA ASN A 795 -28.21 5.74 -5.66
C ASN A 795 -28.67 5.44 -4.24
N ILE A 796 -27.78 4.90 -3.40
CA ILE A 796 -28.07 4.62 -1.99
C ILE A 796 -28.39 5.90 -1.24
N ASN A 797 -27.57 6.95 -1.39
CA ASN A 797 -27.75 8.22 -0.71
C ASN A 797 -29.07 8.91 -1.13
N ASN A 798 -29.39 8.89 -2.43
CA ASN A 798 -30.64 9.42 -2.95
C ASN A 798 -31.85 8.63 -2.44
N ALA A 799 -31.78 7.31 -2.47
CA ALA A 799 -32.85 6.46 -1.93
C ALA A 799 -33.08 6.68 -0.44
N ALA A 800 -32.01 6.76 0.36
CA ALA A 800 -32.10 7.05 1.79
C ALA A 800 -32.69 8.44 2.06
N ARG A 801 -32.32 9.45 1.26
CA ARG A 801 -32.90 10.81 1.33
C ARG A 801 -34.38 10.82 1.00
N ASN A 802 -34.78 10.14 -0.09
CA ASN A 802 -36.19 10.05 -0.49
C ASN A 802 -37.02 9.32 0.57
N MET A 803 -36.53 8.25 1.15
CA MET A 803 -37.22 7.55 2.25
C MET A 803 -37.38 8.44 3.47
N ARG A 804 -36.38 9.25 3.80
CA ARG A 804 -36.47 10.20 4.92
C ARG A 804 -37.54 11.27 4.67
N VAL A 805 -37.57 11.85 3.49
CA VAL A 805 -38.58 12.82 3.09
C VAL A 805 -39.99 12.21 3.18
N ALA A 806 -40.17 11.00 2.62
CA ALA A 806 -41.45 10.31 2.70
C ALA A 806 -41.88 10.02 4.14
N HIS A 807 -40.96 9.58 5.00
CA HIS A 807 -41.25 9.35 6.42
C HIS A 807 -41.62 10.63 7.16
N SER A 808 -40.92 11.76 6.91
CA SER A 808 -41.26 13.06 7.49
C SER A 808 -42.65 13.54 7.10
N PHE A 809 -43.05 13.31 5.85
CA PHE A 809 -44.39 13.65 5.38
C PHE A 809 -45.47 12.81 6.08
N MET A 810 -45.22 11.52 6.29
CA MET A 810 -46.20 10.63 6.91
C MET A 810 -46.32 10.82 8.43
N THR A 811 -45.25 11.19 9.10
CA THR A 811 -45.23 11.31 10.57
C THR A 811 -45.44 12.75 11.07
N GLY A 812 -45.42 13.75 10.21
CA GLY A 812 -45.48 15.17 10.58
C GLY A 812 -44.25 15.65 11.39
N LEU A 813 -43.27 14.79 11.62
CA LEU A 813 -42.02 15.10 12.31
C LEU A 813 -41.06 15.79 11.34
N ASN A 814 -40.69 17.02 11.68
CA ASN A 814 -39.64 17.72 10.98
C ASN A 814 -38.29 17.00 11.29
N VAL A 815 -37.88 16.09 10.44
CA VAL A 815 -36.61 15.37 10.61
C VAL A 815 -35.50 16.32 10.23
N PRO A 816 -34.65 16.73 11.18
CA PRO A 816 -33.49 17.57 10.85
C PRO A 816 -32.64 16.90 9.77
N PRO A 817 -31.99 17.69 8.89
CA PRO A 817 -30.99 17.13 7.99
C PRO A 817 -30.00 16.30 8.81
N PRO A 818 -29.36 15.30 8.22
CA PRO A 818 -28.39 14.51 8.96
C PRO A 818 -27.42 15.48 9.58
N CYS A 819 -27.55 15.66 10.90
CA CYS A 819 -26.60 16.47 11.62
C CYS A 819 -25.24 15.81 11.44
N ALA A 820 -24.34 16.51 10.85
CA ALA A 820 -22.93 16.28 10.97
C ALA A 820 -22.45 16.21 12.44
N ARG A 821 -23.33 16.43 13.40
CA ARG A 821 -23.04 16.63 14.82
C ARG A 821 -23.31 15.44 15.75
N ALA A 822 -23.52 14.24 15.24
CA ALA A 822 -23.64 13.06 16.09
C ALA A 822 -22.36 12.18 15.97
N PHE A 823 -21.21 12.77 16.31
CA PHE A 823 -19.96 12.04 16.47
C PHE A 823 -19.39 12.31 17.85
#